data_59bae2ca4574e83461e26faa1416de43
#
_entry.id   59bae2ca4574e83461e26faa1416de43
#
_cell.length_a   1.000
_cell.length_b   1.000
_cell.length_c   1.000
_cell.angle_alpha   90.00
_cell.angle_beta   90.00
_cell.angle_gamma   90.00
#
_symmetry.space_group_name_H-M   'P 1'
#
loop_
_entity.id
_entity.type
_entity.pdbx_description
1 polymer ?
#
loop_
_entity_poly.entity_id
_entity_poly.type
_entity_poly.pdbx_seq_one_letter_code
_entity_poly.pdbx_strand_id
1 'polypeptide(L)'
;MNISYNWLKRYIDTDLGAEEVARILTDIGLEVEGFEKIETIKGGLAGVVVGEVLTCEEHPDSDHLHVTTVDVGTGEPLQIVCGAPNCRAGLKVLCATVGTVLYPGGGDEEFKIKRSKIRGVESLGMLCAEDELGIGASHDGIMELPADAVAGTTARDYLRIEDDYLIEVGLTPNRVDAASHIGVARDLAAYLRSRGEDVSVKMPDVSAFAPDNHDLGVKIRVENHEAAPRYAGVTVKNCKIAPSPEWMQNCLRAAGINPKNNLVDITNFVLFELGQPLHAFDAAKIEGREVVVRTCAEGTPFVTLDGVERKLTADDLMICSAERPMCIAGVFGGLDSGISDTTTDVFIESAYFNPVWVRKTAKRFGLNTDSSFRFERGVDPNMQVYAAKRAALLMKELAGGEISSDITDIYPAPIEDFRFDVSFARIDALIGKHIPEETVRAILAALEVKVLDEKDGVLSVAVPPYRVDVQREADLIEDILRIYGYNNVEIPSRVRSTLSYAPKPDRNRLMNLAADYLSANGFTEIMSNSLTRAAYYEGLESYRAENCVRILNPLSADLSVMRQTLLFNMLEAVQLNANRRNGDLKLYEFGNCYFYDEAKRSDENPLAAYSEEYRLAIAVTGIAVPASWNVQPQAASFFTLRAVAEKLLRRFGIDIYALKTETLQSDLFSEALTMALNGRELLQIGTVSRNIRRKLGVKQDVFYLEMNFEALVKSTKKHRIVAEELSKFPEVKRDLALLVDKQVTFSALRDVAFATERRLLKSVSLFDVYEGDKLPEGKKSYALSFILEDKTRTLDEKAIERAMQNLTAQFERQCGAHVRA
;
A
#
# COMPACT_ATOMS: atom_id res chain seq x y z
N MET A 1 12.66 -0.59 9.79
CA MET A 1 13.99 -0.12 10.28
C MET A 1 14.24 -0.72 11.64
N ASN A 2 15.33 -1.46 11.78
CA ASN A 2 15.69 -2.09 13.05
C ASN A 2 16.55 -1.15 13.91
N ILE A 3 16.10 -0.88 15.10
CA ILE A 3 16.77 -0.02 16.09
C ILE A 3 17.18 -0.89 17.28
N SER A 4 18.49 -0.94 17.58
CA SER A 4 19.01 -1.49 18.82
C SER A 4 18.84 -0.45 19.94
N TYR A 5 18.22 -0.85 21.03
CA TYR A 5 18.01 0.05 22.18
C TYR A 5 19.35 0.45 22.81
N ASN A 6 20.29 -0.50 22.97
CA ASN A 6 21.60 -0.21 23.53
C ASN A 6 22.44 0.72 22.62
N TRP A 7 22.28 0.58 21.30
CA TRP A 7 22.90 1.48 20.34
C TRP A 7 22.27 2.87 20.39
N LEU A 8 20.93 2.95 20.46
CA LEU A 8 20.20 4.21 20.60
C LEU A 8 20.64 4.99 21.85
N LYS A 9 20.84 4.31 23.00
CA LYS A 9 21.32 4.91 24.26
C LYS A 9 22.69 5.56 24.17
N ARG A 10 23.51 5.27 23.17
CA ARG A 10 24.76 5.98 22.94
C ARG A 10 24.58 7.43 22.54
N TYR A 11 23.39 7.74 21.94
CA TYR A 11 23.08 9.08 21.39
C TYR A 11 22.08 9.86 22.23
N ILE A 12 21.43 9.24 23.19
CA ILE A 12 20.47 9.91 24.06
C ILE A 12 20.57 9.37 25.48
N ASP A 13 20.77 10.30 26.45
CA ASP A 13 20.73 9.94 27.87
C ASP A 13 19.27 9.89 28.32
N THR A 14 18.82 8.71 28.67
CA THR A 14 17.48 8.50 29.23
C THR A 14 17.49 7.28 30.15
N ASP A 15 16.71 7.38 31.22
CA ASP A 15 16.46 6.27 32.16
C ASP A 15 15.25 5.42 31.74
N LEU A 16 14.59 5.77 30.61
CA LEU A 16 13.44 5.03 30.09
C LEU A 16 13.84 3.62 29.67
N GLY A 17 13.04 2.63 30.03
CA GLY A 17 13.21 1.26 29.55
C GLY A 17 12.86 1.12 28.06
N ALA A 18 13.34 0.04 27.44
CA ALA A 18 13.12 -0.21 26.00
C ALA A 18 11.64 -0.26 25.61
N GLU A 19 10.77 -0.87 26.44
CA GLU A 19 9.31 -0.91 26.19
C GLU A 19 8.68 0.47 26.20
N GLU A 20 9.10 1.33 27.13
CA GLU A 20 8.58 2.69 27.23
C GLU A 20 9.06 3.54 26.03
N VAL A 21 10.31 3.38 25.61
CA VAL A 21 10.82 4.01 24.39
C VAL A 21 10.01 3.56 23.17
N ALA A 22 9.76 2.26 23.02
CA ALA A 22 8.96 1.72 21.91
C ALA A 22 7.53 2.31 21.90
N ARG A 23 6.91 2.45 23.07
CA ARG A 23 5.59 3.08 23.21
C ARG A 23 5.63 4.56 22.79
N ILE A 24 6.62 5.31 23.26
CA ILE A 24 6.78 6.73 22.93
C ILE A 24 7.00 6.92 21.43
N LEU A 25 7.85 6.10 20.80
CA LEU A 25 8.09 6.17 19.35
C LEU A 25 6.80 6.01 18.58
N THR A 26 5.97 5.04 18.94
CA THR A 26 4.63 4.87 18.32
C THR A 26 3.75 6.10 18.55
N ASP A 27 3.71 6.62 19.77
CA ASP A 27 2.88 7.80 20.11
C ASP A 27 3.26 9.06 19.30
N ILE A 28 4.53 9.19 18.89
CA ILE A 28 5.02 10.33 18.09
C ILE A 28 5.11 10.06 16.59
N GLY A 29 4.51 8.95 16.11
CA GLY A 29 4.37 8.63 14.69
C GLY A 29 5.49 7.79 14.08
N LEU A 30 6.35 7.19 14.90
CA LEU A 30 7.29 6.15 14.52
C LEU A 30 6.75 4.80 15.00
N GLU A 31 5.79 4.23 14.25
CA GLU A 31 5.09 3.00 14.62
C GLU A 31 6.06 1.84 14.85
N VAL A 32 5.99 1.23 16.04
CA VAL A 32 6.76 0.04 16.38
C VAL A 32 5.96 -1.20 15.96
N GLU A 33 6.43 -1.88 14.91
CA GLU A 33 5.80 -3.07 14.32
C GLU A 33 6.26 -4.36 15.01
N GLY A 34 7.46 -4.35 15.62
CA GLY A 34 8.04 -5.47 16.34
C GLY A 34 8.89 -5.01 17.52
N PHE A 35 8.86 -5.81 18.60
CA PHE A 35 9.67 -5.59 19.80
C PHE A 35 10.18 -6.95 20.31
N GLU A 36 11.49 -7.15 20.29
CA GLU A 36 12.12 -8.42 20.65
C GLU A 36 13.32 -8.19 21.57
N LYS A 37 13.48 -9.06 22.55
CA LYS A 37 14.68 -9.11 23.39
C LYS A 37 15.76 -9.94 22.71
N ILE A 38 16.92 -9.35 22.49
CA ILE A 38 18.11 -10.03 21.95
C ILE A 38 19.01 -10.39 23.11
N GLU A 39 19.18 -11.66 23.39
CA GLU A 39 20.15 -12.14 24.36
C GLU A 39 21.53 -12.17 23.70
N THR A 40 22.49 -11.46 24.28
CA THR A 40 23.88 -11.43 23.82
C THR A 40 24.51 -12.81 23.87
N ILE A 41 24.16 -13.56 24.93
CA ILE A 41 24.52 -14.97 25.09
C ILE A 41 23.25 -15.73 25.41
N LYS A 42 22.94 -16.74 24.63
CA LYS A 42 21.69 -17.51 24.74
C LYS A 42 21.54 -18.10 26.13
N GLY A 43 20.38 -17.85 26.76
CA GLY A 43 20.11 -18.24 28.14
C GLY A 43 20.79 -17.36 29.19
N GLY A 44 21.52 -16.29 28.80
CA GLY A 44 22.10 -15.28 29.68
C GLY A 44 23.03 -15.81 30.73
N LEU A 45 23.60 -17.03 30.58
CA LEU A 45 24.39 -17.77 31.55
C LEU A 45 23.73 -17.88 32.94
N ALA A 46 22.41 -18.01 32.99
CA ALA A 46 21.68 -18.13 34.24
C ALA A 46 22.10 -19.41 35.00
N GLY A 47 22.61 -19.27 36.25
CA GLY A 47 23.11 -20.38 37.08
C GLY A 47 24.59 -20.64 36.91
N VAL A 48 25.29 -19.89 36.05
CA VAL A 48 26.76 -19.92 35.99
C VAL A 48 27.31 -18.83 36.89
N VAL A 49 28.28 -19.22 37.74
CA VAL A 49 28.93 -18.30 38.70
C VAL A 49 30.47 -18.43 38.68
N VAL A 50 31.15 -17.40 39.12
CA VAL A 50 32.59 -17.48 39.39
C VAL A 50 32.82 -18.47 40.51
N GLY A 51 33.64 -19.50 40.28
CA GLY A 51 34.07 -20.48 41.27
C GLY A 51 35.57 -20.41 41.52
N GLU A 52 35.99 -20.76 42.75
CA GLU A 52 37.41 -20.98 43.11
C GLU A 52 37.63 -22.48 43.37
N VAL A 53 38.56 -23.06 42.64
CA VAL A 53 38.95 -24.45 42.87
C VAL A 53 39.82 -24.55 44.11
N LEU A 54 39.25 -25.01 45.21
CA LEU A 54 39.97 -25.15 46.51
C LEU A 54 40.91 -26.33 46.51
N THR A 55 40.44 -27.51 46.02
CA THR A 55 41.24 -28.73 45.89
C THR A 55 41.05 -29.33 44.52
N CYS A 56 42.10 -30.03 44.03
CA CYS A 56 42.04 -30.76 42.77
C CYS A 56 42.88 -32.05 42.97
N GLU A 57 42.18 -33.19 43.05
CA GLU A 57 42.80 -34.52 43.30
C GLU A 57 42.53 -35.41 42.10
N GLU A 58 43.40 -36.42 41.86
CA GLU A 58 43.18 -37.40 40.80
C GLU A 58 41.94 -38.25 41.09
N HIS A 59 41.17 -38.55 40.03
CA HIS A 59 40.00 -39.39 40.19
C HIS A 59 40.37 -40.85 40.48
N PRO A 60 39.79 -41.52 41.49
CA PRO A 60 40.21 -42.87 41.89
C PRO A 60 40.13 -43.92 40.77
N ASP A 61 39.23 -43.75 39.79
CA ASP A 61 39.04 -44.71 38.70
C ASP A 61 39.29 -44.07 37.30
N SER A 62 40.18 -43.08 37.23
CA SER A 62 40.47 -42.41 35.93
C SER A 62 41.80 -41.73 36.00
N ASP A 63 42.58 -41.82 34.90
CA ASP A 63 43.90 -41.22 34.68
C ASP A 63 43.85 -39.79 34.08
N HIS A 64 42.68 -39.29 33.72
CA HIS A 64 42.48 -37.99 33.07
C HIS A 64 41.38 -37.15 33.73
N LEU A 65 40.68 -37.69 34.76
CA LEU A 65 39.67 -36.94 35.47
C LEU A 65 40.22 -36.46 36.83
N HIS A 66 39.74 -35.32 37.27
CA HIS A 66 40.05 -34.77 38.60
C HIS A 66 38.76 -34.59 39.41
N VAL A 67 38.86 -34.85 40.72
CA VAL A 67 37.82 -34.56 41.70
C VAL A 67 38.17 -33.24 42.36
N THR A 68 37.34 -32.23 42.20
CA THR A 68 37.59 -30.90 42.71
C THR A 68 36.57 -30.51 43.76
N THR A 69 37.00 -29.68 44.72
CA THR A 69 36.07 -28.92 45.54
C THR A 69 36.13 -27.44 45.11
N VAL A 70 34.96 -26.87 44.83
CA VAL A 70 34.87 -25.55 44.24
C VAL A 70 34.00 -24.66 45.13
N ASP A 71 34.57 -23.57 45.61
CA ASP A 71 33.78 -22.53 46.29
C ASP A 71 33.05 -21.65 45.23
N VAL A 72 31.74 -21.66 45.33
CA VAL A 72 30.84 -20.88 44.45
C VAL A 72 30.14 -19.75 45.22
N GLY A 73 30.69 -19.35 46.37
CA GLY A 73 30.18 -18.28 47.20
C GLY A 73 28.93 -18.60 48.03
N THR A 74 28.55 -19.86 48.11
CA THR A 74 27.37 -20.28 48.88
C THR A 74 27.66 -20.70 50.34
N GLY A 75 28.97 -20.70 50.73
CA GLY A 75 29.47 -21.13 52.03
C GLY A 75 29.72 -22.63 52.17
N GLU A 76 29.17 -23.46 51.27
CA GLU A 76 29.44 -24.88 51.15
C GLU A 76 30.09 -25.19 49.81
N PRO A 77 31.35 -25.67 49.74
CA PRO A 77 32.00 -25.99 48.47
C PRO A 77 31.32 -27.15 47.74
N LEU A 78 31.22 -27.06 46.43
CA LEU A 78 30.65 -28.11 45.58
C LEU A 78 31.71 -29.09 45.13
N GLN A 79 31.43 -30.38 45.24
CA GLN A 79 32.23 -31.41 44.58
C GLN A 79 31.90 -31.50 43.10
N ILE A 80 32.90 -31.34 42.25
CA ILE A 80 32.78 -31.37 40.80
C ILE A 80 33.86 -32.23 40.20
N VAL A 81 33.50 -33.11 39.29
CA VAL A 81 34.45 -33.92 38.51
C VAL A 81 34.76 -33.18 37.21
N CYS A 82 36.03 -32.89 36.96
CA CYS A 82 36.50 -32.14 35.80
C CYS A 82 37.50 -32.98 34.98
N GLY A 83 37.33 -32.96 33.64
CA GLY A 83 38.22 -33.67 32.71
C GLY A 83 39.19 -32.71 31.97
N ALA A 84 39.20 -31.45 32.27
CA ALA A 84 40.01 -30.49 31.59
C ALA A 84 41.52 -30.59 32.03
N PRO A 85 42.44 -30.56 31.07
CA PRO A 85 43.88 -30.74 31.36
C PRO A 85 44.51 -29.60 32.14
N ASN A 86 43.90 -28.44 32.14
CA ASN A 86 44.39 -27.24 32.86
C ASN A 86 43.80 -27.11 34.26
N CYS A 87 43.00 -28.07 34.74
CA CYS A 87 42.36 -28.02 36.04
C CYS A 87 43.39 -28.17 37.17
N ARG A 88 43.43 -27.23 38.12
CA ARG A 88 44.32 -27.23 39.28
C ARG A 88 43.72 -26.41 40.45
N ALA A 89 44.21 -26.70 41.66
CA ALA A 89 43.82 -25.90 42.84
C ALA A 89 44.26 -24.43 42.70
N GLY A 90 43.49 -23.53 43.22
CA GLY A 90 43.73 -22.07 43.19
C GLY A 90 43.21 -21.40 41.94
N LEU A 91 42.65 -22.13 40.96
CA LEU A 91 42.05 -21.49 39.75
C LEU A 91 40.77 -20.80 40.09
N LYS A 92 40.53 -19.63 39.47
CA LYS A 92 39.26 -18.99 39.33
C LYS A 92 38.67 -19.39 37.95
N VAL A 93 37.40 -19.84 37.91
CA VAL A 93 36.77 -20.43 36.75
C VAL A 93 35.28 -20.06 36.68
N LEU A 94 34.63 -20.26 35.56
CA LEU A 94 33.19 -20.21 35.48
C LEU A 94 32.61 -21.59 35.72
N CYS A 95 31.72 -21.68 36.70
CA CYS A 95 31.09 -22.92 37.20
C CYS A 95 29.58 -22.90 36.94
N ALA A 96 29.07 -23.82 36.14
CA ALA A 96 27.67 -24.07 35.96
C ALA A 96 27.14 -24.97 37.07
N THR A 97 26.22 -24.47 37.91
CA THR A 97 25.61 -25.20 39.00
C THR A 97 24.51 -26.16 38.54
N VAL A 98 24.07 -27.08 39.36
CA VAL A 98 22.99 -28.02 39.03
C VAL A 98 21.69 -27.21 38.73
N GLY A 99 21.06 -27.50 37.58
CA GLY A 99 19.86 -26.83 37.10
C GLY A 99 20.12 -25.82 35.97
N THR A 100 21.40 -25.39 35.82
CA THR A 100 21.81 -24.51 34.72
C THR A 100 21.52 -25.17 33.36
N VAL A 101 21.06 -24.37 32.41
CA VAL A 101 20.95 -24.76 31.01
C VAL A 101 21.95 -23.93 30.20
N LEU A 102 22.84 -24.61 29.52
CA LEU A 102 23.84 -24.02 28.63
C LEU A 102 23.45 -24.28 27.16
N TYR A 103 23.99 -23.47 26.27
CA TYR A 103 23.82 -23.57 24.81
C TYR A 103 25.21 -23.60 24.15
N PRO A 104 25.89 -24.77 24.13
CA PRO A 104 27.26 -24.90 23.62
C PRO A 104 27.42 -24.38 22.20
N GLY A 105 28.48 -23.63 21.94
CA GLY A 105 28.70 -22.97 20.64
C GLY A 105 27.66 -21.93 20.26
N GLY A 106 26.79 -21.48 21.18
CA GLY A 106 25.68 -20.56 20.90
C GLY A 106 24.53 -21.17 20.08
N GLY A 107 24.50 -22.51 19.93
CA GLY A 107 23.50 -23.25 19.17
C GLY A 107 22.13 -23.33 19.83
N ASP A 108 21.19 -24.08 19.20
CA ASP A 108 19.83 -24.26 19.73
C ASP A 108 19.70 -25.48 20.68
N GLU A 109 20.75 -26.28 20.78
CA GLU A 109 20.73 -27.49 21.62
C GLU A 109 20.92 -27.12 23.10
N GLU A 110 19.96 -27.50 23.92
CA GLU A 110 19.99 -27.30 25.36
C GLU A 110 20.87 -28.36 26.05
N PHE A 111 21.87 -27.93 26.79
CA PHE A 111 22.67 -28.77 27.67
C PHE A 111 22.37 -28.47 29.13
N LYS A 112 21.56 -29.30 29.79
CA LYS A 112 21.13 -29.13 31.15
C LYS A 112 22.10 -29.81 32.15
N ILE A 113 22.69 -29.01 33.05
CA ILE A 113 23.54 -29.52 34.14
C ILE A 113 22.68 -30.22 35.17
N LYS A 114 23.00 -31.50 35.40
CA LYS A 114 22.30 -32.36 36.36
C LYS A 114 23.27 -32.88 37.39
N ARG A 115 22.78 -33.17 38.60
CA ARG A 115 23.50 -33.98 39.56
C ARG A 115 23.79 -35.34 38.92
N SER A 116 25.08 -35.65 38.79
CA SER A 116 25.49 -36.87 38.07
C SER A 116 26.56 -37.63 38.89
N LYS A 117 26.72 -38.90 38.61
CA LYS A 117 27.84 -39.71 39.12
C LYS A 117 28.75 -40.08 37.93
N ILE A 118 29.98 -39.57 37.97
CA ILE A 118 31.00 -39.82 36.94
C ILE A 118 31.93 -40.87 37.50
N ARG A 119 31.97 -42.08 36.94
CA ARG A 119 32.75 -43.22 37.41
C ARG A 119 32.64 -43.44 38.95
N GLY A 120 31.41 -43.32 39.48
CA GLY A 120 31.13 -43.57 40.90
C GLY A 120 31.27 -42.33 41.81
N VAL A 121 31.93 -41.25 41.37
CA VAL A 121 32.08 -40.00 42.14
C VAL A 121 31.00 -39.00 41.76
N GLU A 122 30.37 -38.40 42.76
CA GLU A 122 29.31 -37.42 42.56
C GLU A 122 29.85 -36.08 42.04
N SER A 123 29.17 -35.50 41.01
CA SER A 123 29.46 -34.18 40.50
C SER A 123 28.21 -33.30 40.62
N LEU A 124 28.38 -32.10 41.26
CA LEU A 124 27.32 -31.17 41.58
C LEU A 124 27.40 -29.88 40.68
N GLY A 125 27.99 -29.99 39.50
CA GLY A 125 28.15 -28.89 38.57
C GLY A 125 29.13 -29.27 37.45
N MET A 126 29.50 -28.26 36.67
CA MET A 126 30.48 -28.35 35.61
C MET A 126 31.36 -27.10 35.58
N LEU A 127 32.69 -27.30 35.47
CA LEU A 127 33.64 -26.20 35.16
C LEU A 127 33.66 -26.07 33.66
N CYS A 128 33.44 -24.86 33.16
CA CYS A 128 33.08 -24.64 31.74
C CYS A 128 34.27 -24.10 30.91
N ALA A 129 34.38 -24.57 29.68
CA ALA A 129 35.17 -24.00 28.62
C ALA A 129 34.41 -22.83 27.93
N GLU A 130 35.09 -22.03 27.12
CA GLU A 130 34.48 -20.89 26.42
C GLU A 130 33.37 -21.31 25.46
N ASP A 131 33.58 -22.38 24.69
CA ASP A 131 32.59 -22.89 23.73
C ASP A 131 31.35 -23.48 24.42
N GLU A 132 31.52 -24.10 25.60
CA GLU A 132 30.40 -24.64 26.40
C GLU A 132 29.50 -23.51 26.93
N LEU A 133 30.08 -22.34 27.20
CA LEU A 133 29.39 -21.12 27.61
C LEU A 133 28.79 -20.34 26.43
N GLY A 134 29.17 -20.66 25.19
CA GLY A 134 28.78 -19.88 24.00
C GLY A 134 29.43 -18.51 23.91
N ILE A 135 30.62 -18.30 24.58
CA ILE A 135 31.33 -17.02 24.60
C ILE A 135 32.61 -17.02 23.78
N GLY A 136 33.02 -18.16 23.30
CA GLY A 136 34.21 -18.33 22.47
C GLY A 136 34.21 -19.65 21.72
N ALA A 137 35.28 -19.96 21.00
CA ALA A 137 35.44 -21.18 20.22
C ALA A 137 36.44 -22.17 20.85
N SER A 138 37.13 -21.81 21.93
CA SER A 138 38.12 -22.66 22.53
C SER A 138 37.52 -23.75 23.41
N HIS A 139 37.96 -24.99 23.17
CA HIS A 139 37.67 -26.16 23.96
C HIS A 139 38.96 -26.79 24.56
N ASP A 140 40.07 -26.06 24.56
CA ASP A 140 41.38 -26.54 24.98
C ASP A 140 41.49 -26.79 26.52
N GLY A 141 40.49 -26.34 27.28
CA GLY A 141 40.39 -26.47 28.73
C GLY A 141 39.30 -25.55 29.32
N ILE A 142 39.14 -25.61 30.66
CA ILE A 142 38.25 -24.69 31.37
C ILE A 142 38.73 -23.25 31.24
N MET A 143 37.81 -22.30 31.15
CA MET A 143 38.10 -20.88 31.07
C MET A 143 38.73 -20.39 32.40
N GLU A 144 40.00 -19.95 32.38
CA GLU A 144 40.70 -19.41 33.53
C GLU A 144 40.40 -17.93 33.71
N LEU A 145 40.01 -17.54 34.91
CA LEU A 145 39.74 -16.14 35.25
C LEU A 145 40.92 -15.52 36.01
N PRO A 146 41.10 -14.20 35.96
CA PRO A 146 42.06 -13.50 36.81
C PRO A 146 41.89 -13.79 38.30
N ALA A 147 42.97 -13.76 39.03
CA ALA A 147 43.00 -14.14 40.46
C ALA A 147 42.13 -13.24 41.37
N ASP A 148 41.82 -12.05 40.91
CA ASP A 148 40.93 -11.07 41.59
C ASP A 148 39.44 -11.32 41.39
N ALA A 149 39.06 -12.30 40.54
CA ALA A 149 37.67 -12.66 40.36
C ALA A 149 37.05 -13.17 41.68
N VAL A 150 35.89 -12.64 42.07
CA VAL A 150 35.24 -12.93 43.33
C VAL A 150 34.33 -14.14 43.20
N ALA A 151 34.58 -15.20 43.96
CA ALA A 151 33.72 -16.38 43.98
C ALA A 151 32.27 -16.03 44.36
N GLY A 152 31.31 -16.64 43.66
CA GLY A 152 29.88 -16.38 43.83
C GLY A 152 29.34 -15.22 42.98
N THR A 153 30.19 -14.44 42.30
CA THR A 153 29.73 -13.47 41.32
C THR A 153 29.05 -14.20 40.16
N THR A 154 27.89 -13.74 39.71
CA THR A 154 27.24 -14.37 38.54
C THR A 154 28.11 -14.18 37.30
N ALA A 155 28.13 -15.15 36.39
CA ALA A 155 28.86 -15.01 35.13
C ALA A 155 28.37 -13.80 34.32
N ARG A 156 27.08 -13.53 34.39
CA ARG A 156 26.47 -12.36 33.76
C ARG A 156 27.10 -11.04 34.26
N ASP A 157 27.20 -10.88 35.56
CA ASP A 157 27.77 -9.64 36.15
C ASP A 157 29.27 -9.57 35.91
N TYR A 158 29.98 -10.71 36.06
CA TYR A 158 31.43 -10.78 35.84
C TYR A 158 31.84 -10.43 34.42
N LEU A 159 31.13 -11.01 33.44
CA LEU A 159 31.35 -10.76 32.01
C LEU A 159 30.62 -9.51 31.49
N ARG A 160 29.89 -8.81 32.35
CA ARG A 160 29.09 -7.62 32.00
C ARG A 160 28.18 -7.88 30.79
N ILE A 161 27.47 -9.02 30.81
CA ILE A 161 26.54 -9.39 29.74
C ILE A 161 25.31 -8.50 29.83
N GLU A 162 25.14 -7.66 28.83
CA GLU A 162 23.96 -6.84 28.67
C GLU A 162 23.11 -7.39 27.50
N ASP A 163 21.84 -7.67 27.76
CA ASP A 163 20.90 -7.98 26.70
C ASP A 163 20.54 -6.69 25.97
N ASP A 164 20.18 -6.82 24.72
CA ASP A 164 19.68 -5.72 23.91
C ASP A 164 18.18 -5.91 23.63
N TYR A 165 17.53 -4.88 23.12
CA TYR A 165 16.18 -4.95 22.61
C TYR A 165 16.17 -4.42 21.18
N LEU A 166 15.57 -5.21 20.29
CA LEU A 166 15.30 -4.81 18.93
C LEU A 166 13.92 -4.14 18.88
N ILE A 167 13.92 -2.91 18.39
CA ILE A 167 12.71 -2.13 18.13
C ILE A 167 12.60 -2.02 16.61
N GLU A 168 11.63 -2.71 16.02
CA GLU A 168 11.35 -2.64 14.61
C GLU A 168 10.40 -1.48 14.33
N VAL A 169 10.90 -0.41 13.70
CA VAL A 169 10.16 0.80 13.37
C VAL A 169 9.70 0.76 11.92
N GLY A 170 8.40 0.82 11.70
CA GLY A 170 7.76 1.00 10.40
C GLY A 170 7.88 2.44 9.92
N LEU A 171 8.77 2.70 8.96
CA LEU A 171 8.97 4.05 8.42
C LEU A 171 8.07 4.31 7.23
N THR A 172 7.25 5.33 7.34
CA THR A 172 6.55 5.90 6.17
C THR A 172 7.54 6.57 5.22
N PRO A 173 7.25 6.64 3.91
CA PRO A 173 8.20 7.18 2.92
C PRO A 173 8.67 8.61 3.17
N ASN A 174 7.91 9.42 3.90
CA ASN A 174 8.23 10.79 4.26
C ASN A 174 9.15 10.91 5.49
N ARG A 175 9.30 9.84 6.29
CA ARG A 175 10.08 9.84 7.54
C ARG A 175 11.49 9.24 7.37
N VAL A 176 12.17 9.57 6.25
CA VAL A 176 13.56 9.17 6.02
C VAL A 176 14.54 9.77 7.04
N ASP A 177 14.19 10.89 7.64
CA ASP A 177 14.91 11.50 8.76
C ASP A 177 15.13 10.54 9.94
N ALA A 178 14.18 9.64 10.18
CA ALA A 178 14.24 8.59 11.20
C ALA A 178 14.87 7.27 10.71
N ALA A 179 15.44 7.22 9.50
CA ALA A 179 16.06 6.01 8.96
C ALA A 179 17.49 5.76 9.52
N SER A 180 17.74 6.13 10.79
CA SER A 180 19.00 5.94 11.52
C SER A 180 18.77 6.01 13.04
N HIS A 181 19.74 5.54 13.81
CA HIS A 181 19.69 5.63 15.28
C HIS A 181 19.67 7.09 15.76
N ILE A 182 20.45 7.97 15.14
CA ILE A 182 20.45 9.41 15.46
C ILE A 182 19.14 10.07 15.05
N GLY A 183 18.54 9.68 13.94
CA GLY A 183 17.23 10.19 13.52
C GLY A 183 16.13 9.84 14.52
N VAL A 184 16.09 8.59 15.00
CA VAL A 184 15.16 8.16 16.06
C VAL A 184 15.48 8.85 17.39
N ALA A 185 16.77 9.04 17.73
CA ALA A 185 17.17 9.77 18.92
C ALA A 185 16.71 11.23 18.90
N ARG A 186 16.72 11.91 17.74
CA ARG A 186 16.17 13.28 17.56
C ARG A 186 14.68 13.35 17.89
N ASP A 187 13.88 12.43 17.37
CA ASP A 187 12.44 12.41 17.65
C ASP A 187 12.14 12.10 19.12
N LEU A 188 12.84 11.12 19.70
CA LEU A 188 12.71 10.81 21.12
C LEU A 188 13.12 12.02 21.98
N ALA A 189 14.25 12.69 21.66
CA ALA A 189 14.68 13.89 22.35
C ALA A 189 13.67 15.04 22.21
N ALA A 190 13.06 15.21 21.04
CA ALA A 190 12.01 16.21 20.83
C ALA A 190 10.81 15.96 21.74
N TYR A 191 10.38 14.70 21.87
CA TYR A 191 9.31 14.32 22.80
C TYR A 191 9.67 14.65 24.25
N LEU A 192 10.85 14.24 24.73
CA LEU A 192 11.28 14.44 26.12
C LEU A 192 11.45 15.93 26.45
N ARG A 193 12.12 16.69 25.56
CA ARG A 193 12.27 18.16 25.71
C ARG A 193 10.95 18.90 25.78
N SER A 194 9.98 18.51 24.96
CA SER A 194 8.65 19.13 24.99
C SER A 194 7.93 18.94 26.32
N ARG A 195 8.40 18.01 27.15
CA ARG A 195 7.90 17.74 28.51
C ARG A 195 8.78 18.32 29.62
N GLY A 196 9.80 19.09 29.25
CA GLY A 196 10.67 19.79 30.17
C GLY A 196 11.87 18.98 30.64
N GLU A 197 12.18 17.86 30.01
CA GLU A 197 13.42 17.10 30.28
C GLU A 197 14.62 17.76 29.58
N ASP A 198 15.75 17.86 30.28
CA ASP A 198 17.00 18.39 29.72
C ASP A 198 17.79 17.28 29.03
N VAL A 199 17.33 16.90 27.85
CA VAL A 199 17.91 15.84 27.03
C VAL A 199 18.44 16.40 25.72
N SER A 200 19.62 15.95 25.29
CA SER A 200 20.21 16.32 24.01
C SER A 200 20.74 15.10 23.25
N VAL A 201 20.69 15.20 21.92
CA VAL A 201 21.28 14.16 21.06
C VAL A 201 22.80 14.33 21.06
N LYS A 202 23.49 13.27 21.45
CA LYS A 202 24.96 13.20 21.49
C LYS A 202 25.47 12.78 20.11
N MET A 203 25.95 13.73 19.32
CA MET A 203 26.58 13.43 18.04
C MET A 203 27.95 12.83 18.26
N PRO A 204 28.36 11.80 17.49
CA PRO A 204 29.73 11.26 17.55
C PRO A 204 30.78 12.36 17.31
N ASP A 205 31.82 12.41 18.14
CA ASP A 205 32.86 13.42 17.95
C ASP A 205 33.71 13.15 16.70
N VAL A 206 33.83 14.13 15.85
CA VAL A 206 34.64 14.10 14.63
C VAL A 206 35.73 15.19 14.64
N SER A 207 35.95 15.86 15.77
CA SER A 207 36.90 16.98 15.90
C SER A 207 38.36 16.55 15.73
N ALA A 208 38.65 15.29 16.00
CA ALA A 208 39.99 14.71 15.83
C ALA A 208 40.36 14.42 14.36
N PHE A 209 39.46 14.71 13.43
CA PHE A 209 39.76 14.52 12.01
C PHE A 209 40.81 15.50 11.53
N ALA A 210 41.95 14.95 11.13
CA ALA A 210 43.03 15.66 10.44
C ALA A 210 43.78 14.69 9.53
N PRO A 211 44.22 15.11 8.33
CA PRO A 211 45.09 14.29 7.48
C PRO A 211 46.40 13.95 8.18
N ASP A 212 46.78 12.70 8.17
CA ASP A 212 48.09 12.26 8.64
C ASP A 212 49.18 12.53 7.59
N ASN A 213 48.77 12.51 6.32
CA ASN A 213 49.62 12.83 5.16
C ASN A 213 48.77 13.21 3.94
N HIS A 214 49.39 13.49 2.80
CA HIS A 214 48.71 13.81 1.53
C HIS A 214 49.23 12.94 0.37
N ASP A 215 49.61 11.70 0.62
CA ASP A 215 50.24 10.81 -0.37
C ASP A 215 49.26 10.18 -1.33
N LEU A 216 48.00 10.05 -0.93
CA LEU A 216 46.94 9.41 -1.74
C LEU A 216 45.90 10.45 -2.18
N GLY A 217 46.21 11.26 -3.18
CA GLY A 217 45.27 12.20 -3.78
C GLY A 217 44.37 11.51 -4.82
N VAL A 218 43.04 11.67 -4.67
CA VAL A 218 42.06 11.31 -5.68
C VAL A 218 41.31 12.58 -6.09
N LYS A 219 41.33 12.90 -7.39
CA LYS A 219 40.58 14.05 -7.92
C LYS A 219 39.09 13.69 -8.03
N ILE A 220 38.22 14.64 -7.77
CA ILE A 220 36.76 14.47 -7.92
C ILE A 220 36.27 15.48 -8.93
N ARG A 221 35.45 15.03 -9.88
CA ARG A 221 34.77 15.85 -10.88
C ARG A 221 33.31 15.42 -11.01
N VAL A 222 32.41 16.36 -10.79
CA VAL A 222 30.97 16.13 -10.98
C VAL A 222 30.55 16.80 -12.28
N GLU A 223 30.07 16.03 -13.23
CA GLU A 223 29.59 16.55 -14.55
C GLU A 223 28.09 16.83 -14.54
N ASN A 224 27.34 16.17 -13.69
CA ASN A 224 25.89 16.33 -13.55
C ASN A 224 25.51 16.77 -12.12
N HIS A 225 25.48 18.07 -11.89
CA HIS A 225 25.11 18.63 -10.60
C HIS A 225 23.61 18.57 -10.29
N GLU A 226 22.75 18.34 -11.28
CA GLU A 226 21.33 18.07 -11.03
C GLU A 226 21.12 16.70 -10.37
N ALA A 227 21.82 15.69 -10.88
CA ALA A 227 21.71 14.32 -10.35
C ALA A 227 22.56 14.10 -9.09
N ALA A 228 23.69 14.81 -8.95
CA ALA A 228 24.57 14.82 -7.79
C ALA A 228 24.83 16.24 -7.29
N PRO A 229 23.90 16.85 -6.54
CA PRO A 229 24.05 18.23 -6.01
C PRO A 229 25.23 18.39 -5.07
N ARG A 230 25.60 17.34 -4.32
CA ARG A 230 26.77 17.36 -3.43
C ARG A 230 27.51 16.02 -3.49
N TYR A 231 28.83 16.12 -3.56
CA TYR A 231 29.70 14.96 -3.55
C TYR A 231 30.96 15.23 -2.74
N ALA A 232 31.19 14.46 -1.67
CA ALA A 232 32.36 14.56 -0.85
C ALA A 232 33.16 13.25 -0.88
N GLY A 233 34.47 13.36 -0.76
CA GLY A 233 35.36 12.21 -0.71
C GLY A 233 36.63 12.46 0.09
N VAL A 234 37.14 11.38 0.66
CA VAL A 234 38.41 11.36 1.45
C VAL A 234 39.13 10.04 1.24
N THR A 235 40.43 10.04 1.34
CA THR A 235 41.26 8.82 1.21
C THR A 235 41.86 8.40 2.54
N VAL A 236 41.91 7.09 2.75
CA VAL A 236 42.61 6.46 3.89
C VAL A 236 43.52 5.37 3.33
N LYS A 237 44.77 5.37 3.68
CA LYS A 237 45.77 4.39 3.22
C LYS A 237 46.27 3.47 4.33
N ASN A 238 47.00 2.40 3.96
CA ASN A 238 47.59 1.43 4.88
C ASN A 238 46.54 0.72 5.79
N CYS A 239 45.30 0.61 5.37
CA CYS A 239 44.27 -0.13 6.11
C CYS A 239 44.57 -1.63 6.12
N LYS A 240 44.32 -2.28 7.24
CA LYS A 240 44.40 -3.74 7.40
C LYS A 240 42.99 -4.32 7.48
N ILE A 241 42.68 -5.23 6.54
CA ILE A 241 41.44 -5.98 6.58
C ILE A 241 41.45 -6.97 7.75
N ALA A 242 40.44 -6.92 8.57
CA ALA A 242 40.24 -7.81 9.71
C ALA A 242 38.71 -7.91 10.00
N PRO A 243 38.27 -8.89 10.80
CA PRO A 243 36.92 -8.86 11.36
C PRO A 243 36.73 -7.57 12.19
N SER A 244 35.52 -7.00 12.13
CA SER A 244 35.17 -5.86 12.97
C SER A 244 35.18 -6.23 14.46
N PRO A 245 35.40 -5.30 15.38
CA PRO A 245 35.25 -5.59 16.79
C PRO A 245 33.85 -6.00 17.15
N GLU A 246 33.70 -6.83 18.14
CA GLU A 246 32.45 -7.48 18.51
C GLU A 246 31.31 -6.49 18.75
N TRP A 247 31.57 -5.37 19.42
CA TRP A 247 30.57 -4.34 19.66
C TRP A 247 29.95 -3.78 18.36
N MET A 248 30.78 -3.62 17.30
CA MET A 248 30.28 -3.17 15.98
C MET A 248 29.50 -4.28 15.27
N GLN A 249 29.99 -5.52 15.34
CA GLN A 249 29.29 -6.67 14.80
C GLN A 249 27.90 -6.82 15.43
N ASN A 250 27.77 -6.66 16.74
CA ASN A 250 26.51 -6.76 17.47
C ASN A 250 25.54 -5.65 17.06
N CYS A 251 26.01 -4.39 16.90
CA CYS A 251 25.20 -3.31 16.36
C CYS A 251 24.68 -3.63 14.95
N LEU A 252 25.53 -4.14 14.06
CA LEU A 252 25.14 -4.48 12.69
C LEU A 252 24.17 -5.66 12.65
N ARG A 253 24.40 -6.72 13.44
CA ARG A 253 23.47 -7.86 13.54
C ARG A 253 22.11 -7.43 14.04
N ALA A 254 22.05 -6.55 15.04
CA ALA A 254 20.78 -5.97 15.53
C ALA A 254 20.08 -5.15 14.43
N ALA A 255 20.82 -4.47 13.56
CA ALA A 255 20.27 -3.77 12.40
C ALA A 255 19.87 -4.72 11.25
N GLY A 256 20.11 -6.02 11.36
CA GLY A 256 19.82 -7.02 10.33
C GLY A 256 20.93 -7.18 9.26
N ILE A 257 22.12 -6.65 9.53
CA ILE A 257 23.27 -6.70 8.62
C ILE A 257 24.24 -7.79 9.06
N ASN A 258 24.63 -8.65 8.13
CA ASN A 258 25.70 -9.63 8.37
C ASN A 258 27.07 -8.97 8.25
N PRO A 259 27.88 -8.92 9.32
CA PRO A 259 29.23 -8.37 9.27
C PRO A 259 30.11 -9.09 8.26
N LYS A 260 30.99 -8.34 7.57
CA LYS A 260 31.92 -8.87 6.57
C LYS A 260 33.37 -8.64 6.96
N ASN A 261 33.82 -7.41 6.97
CA ASN A 261 35.13 -6.97 7.38
C ASN A 261 35.03 -5.53 7.87
N ASN A 262 36.07 -5.11 8.62
CA ASN A 262 36.09 -3.80 9.28
C ASN A 262 35.82 -2.61 8.34
N LEU A 263 36.30 -2.61 7.09
CA LEU A 263 36.10 -1.49 6.17
C LEU A 263 34.67 -1.39 5.64
N VAL A 264 34.08 -2.51 5.23
CA VAL A 264 32.69 -2.57 4.76
C VAL A 264 31.73 -2.33 5.92
N ASP A 265 32.02 -2.91 7.07
CA ASP A 265 31.18 -2.79 8.26
C ASP A 265 31.16 -1.36 8.80
N ILE A 266 32.28 -0.61 8.72
CA ILE A 266 32.32 0.82 9.06
C ILE A 266 31.34 1.63 8.19
N THR A 267 31.30 1.38 6.88
CA THR A 267 30.36 2.11 6.00
C THR A 267 28.90 1.80 6.34
N ASN A 268 28.59 0.53 6.61
CA ASN A 268 27.25 0.12 7.06
C ASN A 268 26.93 0.68 8.45
N PHE A 269 27.88 0.66 9.37
CA PHE A 269 27.68 1.22 10.71
C PHE A 269 27.32 2.70 10.64
N VAL A 270 28.07 3.52 9.89
CA VAL A 270 27.79 4.94 9.71
C VAL A 270 26.47 5.19 9.02
N LEU A 271 26.07 4.35 8.07
CA LEU A 271 24.74 4.38 7.43
C LEU A 271 23.62 4.27 8.46
N PHE A 272 23.67 3.26 9.34
CA PHE A 272 22.63 3.04 10.36
C PHE A 272 22.79 3.98 11.57
N GLU A 273 23.99 4.53 11.81
CA GLU A 273 24.26 5.54 12.82
C GLU A 273 23.65 6.90 12.44
N LEU A 274 23.98 7.42 11.24
CA LEU A 274 23.73 8.80 10.81
C LEU A 274 22.62 8.93 9.72
N GLY A 275 22.24 7.85 9.08
CA GLY A 275 21.30 7.88 7.93
C GLY A 275 21.96 8.27 6.60
N GLN A 276 23.30 8.43 6.57
CA GLN A 276 24.06 8.79 5.39
C GLN A 276 24.70 7.56 4.77
N PRO A 277 24.26 7.11 3.58
CA PRO A 277 24.93 6.03 2.88
C PRO A 277 26.33 6.44 2.43
N LEU A 278 27.29 5.56 2.66
CA LEU A 278 28.68 5.70 2.24
C LEU A 278 29.05 4.55 1.30
N HIS A 279 30.00 4.80 0.41
CA HIS A 279 30.64 3.75 -0.36
C HIS A 279 32.15 3.79 -0.21
N ALA A 280 32.78 2.63 -0.07
CA ALA A 280 34.22 2.50 0.00
C ALA A 280 34.74 1.82 -1.28
N PHE A 281 35.58 2.53 -2.01
CA PHE A 281 36.26 2.01 -3.21
C PHE A 281 37.69 1.60 -2.84
N ASP A 282 38.17 0.53 -3.45
CA ASP A 282 39.59 0.22 -3.49
C ASP A 282 40.32 1.29 -4.33
N ALA A 283 41.12 2.13 -3.71
CA ALA A 283 41.78 3.25 -4.38
C ALA A 283 42.72 2.81 -5.49
N ALA A 284 43.24 1.58 -5.43
CA ALA A 284 44.10 1.02 -6.47
C ALA A 284 43.33 0.70 -7.76
N LYS A 285 42.00 0.53 -7.66
CA LYS A 285 41.08 0.27 -8.79
C LYS A 285 40.50 1.53 -9.42
N ILE A 286 40.81 2.73 -8.85
CA ILE A 286 40.39 4.03 -9.40
C ILE A 286 41.42 4.46 -10.45
N GLU A 287 41.15 4.09 -11.70
CA GLU A 287 42.03 4.39 -12.83
C GLU A 287 42.15 5.90 -13.03
N GLY A 288 43.40 6.36 -13.25
CA GLY A 288 43.70 7.77 -13.36
C GLY A 288 43.70 8.56 -12.04
N ARG A 289 43.44 7.91 -10.90
CA ARG A 289 43.20 8.57 -9.58
C ARG A 289 42.19 9.72 -9.68
N GLU A 290 41.14 9.51 -10.51
CA GLU A 290 40.08 10.47 -10.69
C GLU A 290 38.71 9.78 -10.59
N VAL A 291 37.85 10.34 -9.76
CA VAL A 291 36.41 9.96 -9.69
C VAL A 291 35.58 10.96 -10.47
N VAL A 292 34.81 10.47 -11.45
CA VAL A 292 33.96 11.27 -12.31
C VAL A 292 32.49 10.86 -12.12
N VAL A 293 31.68 11.77 -11.60
CA VAL A 293 30.24 11.53 -11.41
C VAL A 293 29.50 12.04 -12.65
N ARG A 294 29.02 11.09 -13.49
CA ARG A 294 28.42 11.37 -14.79
C ARG A 294 27.42 10.29 -15.20
N THR A 295 26.67 10.53 -16.28
CA THR A 295 25.91 9.48 -16.98
C THR A 295 26.80 8.81 -18.03
N CYS A 296 26.42 7.61 -18.45
CA CYS A 296 27.08 6.84 -19.52
C CYS A 296 26.24 6.80 -20.78
N ALA A 297 26.82 6.36 -21.90
CA ALA A 297 26.08 6.17 -23.13
C ALA A 297 25.03 5.08 -23.00
N GLU A 298 23.93 5.23 -23.73
CA GLU A 298 22.85 4.24 -23.82
C GLU A 298 23.37 2.86 -24.19
N GLY A 299 22.98 1.82 -23.43
CA GLY A 299 23.39 0.44 -23.67
C GLY A 299 24.76 0.05 -23.14
N THR A 300 25.49 0.94 -22.44
CA THR A 300 26.78 0.61 -21.81
C THR A 300 26.61 -0.58 -20.85
N PRO A 301 27.36 -1.69 -21.03
CA PRO A 301 27.30 -2.83 -20.13
C PRO A 301 27.96 -2.51 -18.79
N PHE A 302 27.37 -2.95 -17.69
CA PHE A 302 27.87 -2.79 -16.35
C PHE A 302 27.54 -4.01 -15.49
N VAL A 303 28.55 -4.59 -14.82
CA VAL A 303 28.37 -5.75 -13.93
C VAL A 303 28.31 -5.26 -12.49
N THR A 304 27.22 -5.54 -11.80
CA THR A 304 27.00 -5.16 -10.41
C THR A 304 27.52 -6.21 -9.42
N LEU A 305 27.60 -5.87 -8.13
CA LEU A 305 28.14 -6.74 -7.05
C LEU A 305 27.45 -8.11 -6.96
N ASP A 306 26.24 -8.27 -7.44
CA ASP A 306 25.50 -9.54 -7.53
C ASP A 306 25.91 -10.39 -8.75
N GLY A 307 26.91 -9.94 -9.54
CA GLY A 307 27.39 -10.62 -10.74
C GLY A 307 26.48 -10.50 -11.96
N VAL A 308 25.42 -9.68 -11.90
CA VAL A 308 24.48 -9.50 -13.00
C VAL A 308 24.93 -8.39 -13.93
N GLU A 309 25.01 -8.68 -15.23
CA GLU A 309 25.25 -7.65 -16.25
C GLU A 309 23.97 -6.86 -16.52
N ARG A 310 24.09 -5.54 -16.43
CA ARG A 310 23.01 -4.59 -16.67
C ARG A 310 23.38 -3.64 -17.81
N LYS A 311 22.40 -3.22 -18.60
CA LYS A 311 22.59 -2.20 -19.64
C LYS A 311 22.15 -0.85 -19.10
N LEU A 312 23.10 0.07 -19.04
CA LEU A 312 22.85 1.44 -18.57
C LEU A 312 22.03 2.23 -19.60
N THR A 313 21.35 3.25 -19.14
CA THR A 313 20.71 4.27 -19.96
C THR A 313 21.37 5.63 -19.73
N ALA A 314 21.06 6.59 -20.57
CA ALA A 314 21.54 7.96 -20.43
C ALA A 314 21.04 8.66 -19.16
N ASP A 315 19.99 8.11 -18.51
CA ASP A 315 19.42 8.62 -17.25
C ASP A 315 20.05 7.98 -16.00
N ASP A 316 20.96 7.02 -16.14
CA ASP A 316 21.64 6.40 -15.00
C ASP A 316 22.85 7.21 -14.60
N LEU A 317 22.80 7.74 -13.37
CA LEU A 317 23.95 8.37 -12.79
C LEU A 317 24.97 7.32 -12.34
N MET A 318 26.20 7.48 -12.77
CA MET A 318 27.29 6.58 -12.48
C MET A 318 28.43 7.29 -11.77
N ILE A 319 29.09 6.58 -10.88
CA ILE A 319 30.41 6.94 -10.37
C ILE A 319 31.42 6.18 -11.21
N CYS A 320 32.26 6.93 -11.91
CA CYS A 320 33.24 6.40 -12.84
C CYS A 320 34.66 6.69 -12.35
N SER A 321 35.61 5.86 -12.77
CA SER A 321 37.02 6.28 -12.84
C SER A 321 37.22 7.19 -14.06
N ALA A 322 38.45 7.57 -14.35
CA ALA A 322 38.76 8.30 -15.59
C ALA A 322 38.35 7.51 -16.84
N GLU A 323 38.31 6.18 -16.80
CA GLU A 323 38.14 5.29 -17.94
C GLU A 323 36.78 4.56 -17.97
N ARG A 324 36.28 4.06 -16.81
CA ARG A 324 35.09 3.18 -16.77
C ARG A 324 34.15 3.46 -15.62
N PRO A 325 32.85 3.02 -15.73
CA PRO A 325 31.91 3.06 -14.62
C PRO A 325 32.32 2.08 -13.50
N MET A 326 32.17 2.51 -12.25
CA MET A 326 32.51 1.77 -11.04
C MET A 326 31.31 1.47 -10.14
N CYS A 327 30.29 2.32 -10.11
CA CYS A 327 29.15 2.18 -9.24
C CYS A 327 27.92 2.87 -9.84
N ILE A 328 26.73 2.29 -9.66
CA ILE A 328 25.47 2.98 -9.92
C ILE A 328 25.20 3.89 -8.73
N ALA A 329 25.29 5.20 -8.94
CA ALA A 329 25.25 6.20 -7.87
C ALA A 329 24.01 6.06 -6.98
N GLY A 330 24.24 5.87 -5.67
CA GLY A 330 23.20 5.73 -4.66
C GLY A 330 22.35 4.46 -4.75
N VAL A 331 22.66 3.52 -5.66
CA VAL A 331 21.88 2.28 -5.86
C VAL A 331 22.70 1.04 -5.54
N PHE A 332 23.75 0.75 -6.33
CA PHE A 332 24.49 -0.50 -6.17
C PHE A 332 25.91 -0.44 -6.72
N GLY A 333 26.86 -1.00 -5.98
CA GLY A 333 28.26 -1.05 -6.38
C GLY A 333 28.54 -1.97 -7.58
N GLY A 334 29.65 -1.72 -8.27
CA GLY A 334 30.18 -2.60 -9.29
C GLY A 334 31.04 -3.73 -8.72
N LEU A 335 31.10 -4.85 -9.43
CA LEU A 335 31.82 -6.06 -9.01
C LEU A 335 33.33 -5.80 -8.80
N ASP A 336 33.95 -5.01 -9.66
CA ASP A 336 35.42 -4.90 -9.73
C ASP A 336 35.98 -3.73 -8.90
N SER A 337 35.18 -2.80 -8.40
CA SER A 337 35.62 -1.54 -7.77
C SER A 337 35.60 -1.55 -6.24
N GLY A 338 34.92 -2.54 -5.64
CA GLY A 338 34.71 -2.64 -4.20
C GLY A 338 35.96 -3.13 -3.44
N ILE A 339 35.81 -3.08 -2.11
CA ILE A 339 36.82 -3.60 -1.14
C ILE A 339 36.96 -5.13 -1.31
N SER A 340 38.18 -5.59 -1.26
CA SER A 340 38.58 -7.01 -1.28
C SER A 340 39.59 -7.29 -0.15
N ASP A 341 39.88 -8.56 0.12
CA ASP A 341 40.81 -8.98 1.18
C ASP A 341 42.23 -8.44 1.00
N THR A 342 42.56 -7.94 -0.19
CA THR A 342 43.87 -7.37 -0.52
C THR A 342 43.92 -5.85 -0.52
N THR A 343 42.78 -5.20 -0.27
CA THR A 343 42.68 -3.73 -0.25
C THR A 343 43.44 -3.14 0.94
N THR A 344 44.31 -2.19 0.65
CA THR A 344 45.07 -1.43 1.65
C THR A 344 44.70 0.07 1.65
N ASP A 345 44.32 0.58 0.50
CA ASP A 345 44.04 2.00 0.31
C ASP A 345 42.60 2.19 -0.12
N VAL A 346 41.91 3.10 0.52
CA VAL A 346 40.47 3.27 0.42
C VAL A 346 40.10 4.71 0.01
N PHE A 347 39.19 4.87 -0.93
CA PHE A 347 38.49 6.11 -1.19
C PHE A 347 37.09 6.00 -0.61
N ILE A 348 36.74 6.86 0.35
CA ILE A 348 35.41 6.93 0.95
C ILE A 348 34.60 7.97 0.20
N GLU A 349 33.45 7.56 -0.35
CA GLU A 349 32.43 8.42 -0.94
C GLU A 349 31.37 8.76 0.09
N SER A 350 30.97 10.04 0.14
CA SER A 350 29.80 10.52 0.85
C SER A 350 29.10 11.57 0.01
N ALA A 351 27.92 11.25 -0.51
CA ALA A 351 27.24 12.10 -1.48
C ALA A 351 25.78 12.41 -1.12
N TYR A 352 25.23 13.44 -1.73
CA TYR A 352 23.81 13.70 -1.84
C TYR A 352 23.41 13.54 -3.31
N PHE A 353 22.62 12.52 -3.60
CA PHE A 353 22.06 12.28 -4.93
C PHE A 353 20.60 12.71 -4.98
N ASN A 354 20.18 13.20 -6.15
CA ASN A 354 18.80 13.59 -6.38
C ASN A 354 17.87 12.37 -6.25
N PRO A 355 16.87 12.39 -5.35
CA PRO A 355 16.00 11.27 -5.08
C PRO A 355 15.28 10.72 -6.32
N VAL A 356 14.90 11.58 -7.26
CA VAL A 356 14.20 11.19 -8.49
C VAL A 356 15.08 10.32 -9.39
N TRP A 357 16.35 10.72 -9.54
CA TRP A 357 17.32 9.97 -10.35
C TRP A 357 17.58 8.58 -9.76
N VAL A 358 17.85 8.51 -8.46
CA VAL A 358 18.08 7.23 -7.77
C VAL A 358 16.85 6.33 -7.88
N ARG A 359 15.65 6.86 -7.64
CA ARG A 359 14.42 6.09 -7.70
C ARG A 359 14.12 5.53 -9.09
N LYS A 360 14.33 6.32 -10.16
CA LYS A 360 14.15 5.87 -11.54
C LYS A 360 15.05 4.68 -11.85
N THR A 361 16.33 4.79 -11.54
CA THR A 361 17.33 3.76 -11.80
C THR A 361 17.07 2.50 -10.96
N ALA A 362 16.84 2.66 -9.64
CA ALA A 362 16.55 1.54 -8.73
C ALA A 362 15.32 0.75 -9.17
N LYS A 363 14.22 1.42 -9.50
CA LYS A 363 12.99 0.78 -10.00
C LYS A 363 13.20 0.06 -11.32
N ARG A 364 13.91 0.66 -12.26
CA ARG A 364 14.15 0.08 -13.57
C ARG A 364 14.92 -1.23 -13.49
N PHE A 365 15.90 -1.30 -12.60
CA PHE A 365 16.71 -2.52 -12.40
C PHE A 365 16.11 -3.48 -11.36
N GLY A 366 15.04 -3.08 -10.66
CA GLY A 366 14.45 -3.87 -9.57
C GLY A 366 15.38 -4.01 -8.37
N LEU A 367 16.26 -3.02 -8.16
CA LEU A 367 17.23 -2.99 -7.05
C LEU A 367 16.66 -2.23 -5.87
N ASN A 368 16.59 -2.90 -4.73
CA ASN A 368 16.16 -2.30 -3.47
C ASN A 368 17.25 -2.56 -2.43
N THR A 369 18.05 -1.55 -2.13
CA THR A 369 19.17 -1.60 -1.19
C THR A 369 18.95 -0.59 -0.06
N ASP A 370 19.63 -0.75 1.08
CA ASP A 370 19.59 0.22 2.18
C ASP A 370 20.04 1.63 1.76
N SER A 371 20.94 1.71 0.80
CA SER A 371 21.37 2.98 0.20
C SER A 371 20.29 3.59 -0.67
N SER A 372 19.72 2.82 -1.63
CA SER A 372 18.66 3.31 -2.51
C SER A 372 17.40 3.69 -1.74
N PHE A 373 17.04 2.93 -0.69
CA PHE A 373 15.93 3.24 0.20
C PHE A 373 16.05 4.65 0.80
N ARG A 374 17.26 5.06 1.22
CA ARG A 374 17.49 6.38 1.81
C ARG A 374 17.62 7.47 0.75
N PHE A 375 18.43 7.26 -0.27
CA PHE A 375 18.63 8.26 -1.32
C PHE A 375 17.36 8.57 -2.10
N GLU A 376 16.53 7.57 -2.44
CA GLU A 376 15.29 7.79 -3.20
C GLU A 376 14.22 8.57 -2.43
N ARG A 377 14.37 8.67 -1.10
CA ARG A 377 13.49 9.44 -0.20
C ARG A 377 14.07 10.79 0.19
N GLY A 378 15.38 10.97 0.01
CA GLY A 378 16.14 12.18 0.36
C GLY A 378 16.88 12.01 1.69
N VAL A 379 18.21 12.08 1.63
CA VAL A 379 19.08 12.12 2.82
C VAL A 379 19.32 13.57 3.25
N ASP A 380 19.93 13.79 4.44
CA ASP A 380 20.32 15.11 4.90
C ASP A 380 21.42 15.67 3.97
N PRO A 381 21.19 16.79 3.24
CA PRO A 381 22.20 17.36 2.34
C PRO A 381 23.39 17.99 3.07
N ASN A 382 23.35 18.06 4.41
CA ASN A 382 24.42 18.67 5.23
C ASN A 382 25.27 17.62 5.97
N MET A 383 24.94 16.32 5.87
CA MET A 383 25.61 15.26 6.62
C MET A 383 26.88 14.70 5.95
N GLN A 384 27.12 14.95 4.66
CA GLN A 384 28.15 14.26 3.87
C GLN A 384 29.56 14.38 4.43
N VAL A 385 30.00 15.59 4.74
CA VAL A 385 31.34 15.84 5.29
C VAL A 385 31.49 15.24 6.69
N TYR A 386 30.41 15.32 7.49
CA TYR A 386 30.42 14.76 8.84
C TYR A 386 30.54 13.22 8.82
N ALA A 387 29.77 12.55 7.97
CA ALA A 387 29.80 11.12 7.82
C ALA A 387 31.12 10.61 7.24
N ALA A 388 31.71 11.32 6.27
CA ALA A 388 33.04 11.01 5.75
C ALA A 388 34.13 11.11 6.84
N LYS A 389 34.09 12.15 7.68
CA LYS A 389 35.02 12.28 8.83
C LYS A 389 34.85 11.13 9.81
N ARG A 390 33.58 10.78 10.13
CA ARG A 390 33.26 9.69 11.06
C ARG A 390 33.79 8.35 10.55
N ALA A 391 33.60 8.04 9.28
CA ALA A 391 34.10 6.80 8.67
C ALA A 391 35.64 6.77 8.62
N ALA A 392 36.27 7.87 8.24
CA ALA A 392 37.73 7.94 8.18
C ALA A 392 38.37 7.75 9.56
N LEU A 393 37.81 8.36 10.63
CA LEU A 393 38.26 8.16 12.00
C LEU A 393 38.07 6.71 12.46
N LEU A 394 36.96 6.07 12.13
CA LEU A 394 36.74 4.65 12.43
C LEU A 394 37.72 3.75 11.67
N MET A 395 38.03 4.04 10.41
CA MET A 395 39.05 3.29 9.66
C MET A 395 40.42 3.48 10.24
N LYS A 396 40.78 4.68 10.71
CA LYS A 396 42.01 4.93 11.42
C LYS A 396 42.12 4.11 12.72
N GLU A 397 41.05 4.10 13.51
CA GLU A 397 40.98 3.42 14.81
C GLU A 397 40.93 1.88 14.64
N LEU A 398 40.08 1.35 13.76
CA LEU A 398 39.78 -0.08 13.70
C LEU A 398 40.55 -0.86 12.61
N ALA A 399 41.05 -0.15 11.59
CA ALA A 399 41.85 -0.76 10.54
C ALA A 399 43.34 -0.31 10.55
N GLY A 400 43.73 0.56 11.48
CA GLY A 400 45.08 1.11 11.54
C GLY A 400 45.44 2.00 10.35
N GLY A 401 44.43 2.53 9.65
CA GLY A 401 44.60 3.38 8.49
C GLY A 401 45.16 4.76 8.82
N GLU A 402 45.73 5.41 7.80
CA GLU A 402 46.22 6.80 7.85
C GLU A 402 45.32 7.66 6.94
N ILE A 403 44.75 8.73 7.46
CA ILE A 403 43.97 9.68 6.65
C ILE A 403 44.92 10.39 5.69
N SER A 404 44.76 10.22 4.39
CA SER A 404 45.75 10.58 3.37
C SER A 404 45.30 11.70 2.40
N SER A 405 44.26 12.41 2.72
CA SER A 405 43.81 13.64 2.03
C SER A 405 42.97 14.51 2.94
N ASP A 406 42.86 15.80 2.58
CA ASP A 406 41.75 16.62 3.02
C ASP A 406 40.43 16.06 2.42
N ILE A 407 39.30 16.45 3.03
CA ILE A 407 38.00 16.16 2.39
C ILE A 407 37.83 17.10 1.21
N THR A 408 37.65 16.51 0.04
CA THR A 408 37.16 17.24 -1.13
C THR A 408 35.62 17.26 -1.07
N ASP A 409 35.01 18.44 -1.00
CA ASP A 409 33.56 18.63 -0.95
C ASP A 409 33.12 19.53 -2.11
N ILE A 410 32.36 19.00 -3.05
CA ILE A 410 31.82 19.71 -4.20
C ILE A 410 30.34 19.99 -3.94
N TYR A 411 29.98 21.22 -3.59
CA TYR A 411 28.63 21.64 -3.26
C TYR A 411 28.36 23.03 -3.84
N PRO A 412 28.15 23.16 -5.17
CA PRO A 412 28.06 24.43 -5.85
C PRO A 412 26.82 25.24 -5.52
N ALA A 413 25.72 24.57 -5.14
CA ALA A 413 24.46 25.21 -4.78
C ALA A 413 23.92 24.60 -3.49
N PRO A 414 24.28 25.16 -2.32
CA PRO A 414 23.80 24.66 -1.03
C PRO A 414 22.27 24.65 -0.95
N ILE A 415 21.72 23.57 -0.41
CA ILE A 415 20.28 23.43 -0.14
C ILE A 415 20.00 24.17 1.16
N GLU A 416 19.18 25.21 1.08
CA GLU A 416 18.79 26.06 2.20
C GLU A 416 17.67 25.42 3.05
N ASP A 417 17.52 25.90 4.30
CA ASP A 417 16.39 25.58 5.16
C ASP A 417 15.08 26.00 4.46
N PHE A 418 14.02 25.18 4.60
CA PHE A 418 12.69 25.50 4.08
C PHE A 418 12.06 26.63 4.90
N ARG A 419 11.68 27.73 4.23
CA ARG A 419 11.15 28.93 4.89
C ARG A 419 9.69 29.15 4.53
N PHE A 420 8.84 29.29 5.54
CA PHE A 420 7.42 29.61 5.39
C PHE A 420 6.87 30.18 6.68
N ASP A 421 5.64 30.70 6.61
CA ASP A 421 4.94 31.25 7.77
C ASP A 421 3.92 30.25 8.33
N VAL A 422 3.77 30.24 9.67
CA VAL A 422 2.76 29.48 10.38
C VAL A 422 2.10 30.34 11.44
N SER A 423 0.76 30.31 11.53
CA SER A 423 0.04 31.11 12.52
C SER A 423 -0.53 30.27 13.67
N PHE A 424 -0.48 30.80 14.89
CA PHE A 424 -1.08 30.12 16.05
C PHE A 424 -2.58 29.86 15.84
N ALA A 425 -3.29 30.84 15.24
CA ALA A 425 -4.70 30.68 14.93
C ALA A 425 -4.99 29.51 13.97
N ARG A 426 -4.08 29.28 13.00
CA ARG A 426 -4.21 28.18 12.06
C ARG A 426 -3.85 26.82 12.70
N ILE A 427 -2.84 26.79 13.60
CA ILE A 427 -2.52 25.63 14.42
C ILE A 427 -3.76 25.19 15.21
N ASP A 428 -4.35 26.10 15.98
CA ASP A 428 -5.53 25.81 16.80
C ASP A 428 -6.72 25.38 15.94
N ALA A 429 -6.94 26.04 14.81
CA ALA A 429 -8.07 25.72 13.92
C ALA A 429 -7.95 24.34 13.27
N LEU A 430 -6.73 23.94 12.88
CA LEU A 430 -6.50 22.65 12.20
C LEU A 430 -6.49 21.50 13.22
N ILE A 431 -5.87 21.67 14.37
CA ILE A 431 -5.82 20.68 15.46
C ILE A 431 -7.18 20.55 16.14
N GLY A 432 -7.96 21.63 16.21
CA GLY A 432 -9.25 21.67 16.88
C GLY A 432 -9.16 21.88 18.40
N LYS A 433 -7.97 22.21 18.90
CA LYS A 433 -7.67 22.52 20.30
C LYS A 433 -6.71 23.70 20.37
N HIS A 434 -6.90 24.57 21.36
CA HIS A 434 -5.92 25.61 21.68
C HIS A 434 -4.69 24.99 22.35
N ILE A 435 -3.52 25.15 21.72
CA ILE A 435 -2.22 24.78 22.28
C ILE A 435 -1.53 26.08 22.73
N PRO A 436 -1.06 26.20 24.00
CA PRO A 436 -0.36 27.38 24.45
C PRO A 436 0.82 27.71 23.55
N GLU A 437 0.98 28.98 23.19
CA GLU A 437 2.05 29.44 22.30
C GLU A 437 3.45 29.06 22.77
N GLU A 438 3.68 29.08 24.08
CA GLU A 438 4.95 28.62 24.69
C GLU A 438 5.23 27.14 24.42
N THR A 439 4.17 26.30 24.46
CA THR A 439 4.28 24.87 24.13
C THR A 439 4.62 24.69 22.66
N VAL A 440 3.99 25.45 21.76
CA VAL A 440 4.32 25.42 20.33
C VAL A 440 5.78 25.80 20.11
N ARG A 441 6.24 26.91 20.71
CA ARG A 441 7.65 27.34 20.59
C ARG A 441 8.62 26.30 21.14
N ALA A 442 8.29 25.67 22.25
CA ALA A 442 9.10 24.60 22.85
C ALA A 442 9.21 23.39 21.93
N ILE A 443 8.11 22.98 21.30
CA ILE A 443 8.07 21.88 20.32
C ILE A 443 8.90 22.22 19.09
N LEU A 444 8.75 23.44 18.53
CA LEU A 444 9.52 23.87 17.37
C LEU A 444 11.03 23.86 17.68
N ALA A 445 11.43 24.41 18.82
CA ALA A 445 12.82 24.37 19.26
C ALA A 445 13.34 22.95 19.48
N ALA A 446 12.52 22.05 20.02
CA ALA A 446 12.86 20.64 20.22
C ALA A 446 13.04 19.90 18.89
N LEU A 447 12.30 20.27 17.86
CA LEU A 447 12.41 19.75 16.49
C LEU A 447 13.49 20.45 15.64
N GLU A 448 14.33 21.29 16.23
CA GLU A 448 15.39 22.05 15.54
C GLU A 448 14.86 23.06 14.50
N VAL A 449 13.56 23.41 14.57
CA VAL A 449 12.95 24.43 13.72
C VAL A 449 13.28 25.82 14.29
N LYS A 450 13.91 26.64 13.47
CA LYS A 450 14.28 28.01 13.85
C LYS A 450 13.13 28.98 13.64
N VAL A 451 12.73 29.71 14.66
CA VAL A 451 11.83 30.87 14.53
C VAL A 451 12.68 32.08 14.15
N LEU A 452 12.50 32.63 12.94
CA LEU A 452 13.26 33.75 12.42
C LEU A 452 12.66 35.08 12.84
N ASP A 453 11.32 35.19 12.84
CA ASP A 453 10.56 36.36 13.23
C ASP A 453 9.19 35.95 13.77
N GLU A 454 8.61 36.80 14.61
CA GLU A 454 7.25 36.63 15.16
C GLU A 454 6.53 37.96 15.13
N LYS A 455 5.40 38.01 14.39
CA LYS A 455 4.60 39.21 14.27
C LYS A 455 3.11 38.88 14.16
N ASP A 456 2.29 39.58 14.92
CA ASP A 456 0.82 39.48 14.90
C ASP A 456 0.27 38.05 15.00
N GLY A 457 0.94 37.17 15.80
CA GLY A 457 0.57 35.76 15.99
C GLY A 457 0.96 34.85 14.84
N VAL A 458 1.85 35.31 13.96
CA VAL A 458 2.44 34.54 12.86
C VAL A 458 3.95 34.38 13.12
N LEU A 459 4.42 33.14 12.99
CA LEU A 459 5.83 32.77 13.08
C LEU A 459 6.40 32.58 11.69
N SER A 460 7.48 33.29 11.35
CA SER A 460 8.30 32.95 10.19
C SER A 460 9.35 31.91 10.61
N VAL A 461 9.32 30.74 10.01
CA VAL A 461 10.14 29.61 10.42
C VAL A 461 11.14 29.18 9.35
N ALA A 462 12.22 28.52 9.78
CA ALA A 462 13.18 27.83 8.94
C ALA A 462 13.34 26.39 9.41
N VAL A 463 12.95 25.45 8.57
CA VAL A 463 12.95 24.01 8.83
C VAL A 463 14.20 23.38 8.18
N PRO A 464 15.00 22.59 8.93
CA PRO A 464 16.19 21.95 8.38
C PRO A 464 15.87 21.02 7.19
N PRO A 465 16.70 20.96 6.14
CA PRO A 465 16.40 20.22 4.92
C PRO A 465 16.45 18.70 5.06
N TYR A 466 16.92 18.15 6.19
CA TYR A 466 16.78 16.72 6.47
C TYR A 466 15.31 16.30 6.72
N ARG A 467 14.44 17.28 7.07
CA ARG A 467 12.98 17.12 7.11
C ARG A 467 12.41 17.38 5.72
N VAL A 468 12.63 16.42 4.81
CA VAL A 468 12.31 16.52 3.38
C VAL A 468 10.81 16.76 3.10
N ASP A 469 9.96 16.38 4.02
CA ASP A 469 8.50 16.43 3.96
C ASP A 469 7.88 17.71 4.53
N VAL A 470 8.61 18.45 5.38
CA VAL A 470 8.08 19.62 6.11
C VAL A 470 8.38 20.90 5.35
N GLN A 471 7.54 21.20 4.37
CA GLN A 471 7.74 22.36 3.46
C GLN A 471 6.61 23.38 3.52
N ARG A 472 5.54 23.14 4.26
CA ARG A 472 4.35 23.98 4.36
C ARG A 472 3.84 24.06 5.79
N GLU A 473 3.02 25.06 6.06
CA GLU A 473 2.34 25.25 7.34
C GLU A 473 1.66 23.99 7.86
N ALA A 474 0.92 23.28 6.98
CA ALA A 474 0.20 22.08 7.39
C ALA A 474 1.12 20.93 7.85
N ASP A 475 2.28 20.79 7.20
CA ASP A 475 3.26 19.74 7.53
C ASP A 475 3.88 20.02 8.92
N LEU A 476 4.16 21.30 9.22
CA LEU A 476 4.68 21.68 10.53
C LEU A 476 3.62 21.57 11.63
N ILE A 477 2.35 21.82 11.32
CA ILE A 477 1.24 21.61 12.28
C ILE A 477 1.09 20.12 12.62
N GLU A 478 1.30 19.22 11.66
CA GLU A 478 1.35 17.76 11.92
C GLU A 478 2.49 17.43 12.89
N ASP A 479 3.68 17.98 12.68
CA ASP A 479 4.81 17.78 13.58
C ASP A 479 4.54 18.30 15.00
N ILE A 480 3.92 19.47 15.11
CA ILE A 480 3.53 20.01 16.41
C ILE A 480 2.54 19.07 17.10
N LEU A 481 1.54 18.56 16.37
CA LEU A 481 0.52 17.69 16.92
C LEU A 481 1.07 16.32 17.35
N ARG A 482 1.97 15.70 16.56
CA ARG A 482 2.55 14.40 16.90
C ARG A 482 3.43 14.47 18.17
N ILE A 483 4.20 15.56 18.33
CA ILE A 483 5.01 15.77 19.56
C ILE A 483 4.16 16.16 20.76
N TYR A 484 3.14 17.01 20.55
CA TYR A 484 2.14 17.32 21.57
C TYR A 484 1.39 16.05 22.04
N GLY A 485 1.09 15.16 21.10
CA GLY A 485 0.38 13.88 21.28
C GLY A 485 -1.08 13.96 20.84
N TYR A 486 -1.44 13.12 19.90
CA TYR A 486 -2.81 12.99 19.39
C TYR A 486 -3.84 12.71 20.49
N ASN A 487 -3.45 11.86 21.45
CA ASN A 487 -4.31 11.46 22.57
C ASN A 487 -4.58 12.60 23.57
N ASN A 488 -3.86 13.71 23.50
CA ASN A 488 -4.05 14.90 24.32
C ASN A 488 -5.08 15.87 23.71
N VAL A 489 -5.65 15.54 22.54
CA VAL A 489 -6.72 16.32 21.91
C VAL A 489 -8.06 15.67 22.24
N GLU A 490 -8.90 16.38 23.01
CA GLU A 490 -10.20 15.89 23.44
C GLU A 490 -11.18 15.82 22.26
N ILE A 491 -11.92 14.73 22.17
CA ILE A 491 -13.03 14.60 21.22
C ILE A 491 -14.20 15.44 21.72
N PRO A 492 -14.61 16.51 20.98
CA PRO A 492 -15.70 17.36 21.41
C PRO A 492 -17.03 16.59 21.41
N SER A 493 -17.88 16.85 22.42
CA SER A 493 -19.21 16.25 22.52
C SER A 493 -20.21 16.79 21.47
N ARG A 494 -19.83 17.86 20.74
CA ARG A 494 -20.67 18.52 19.74
C ARG A 494 -19.91 18.73 18.45
N VAL A 495 -20.50 18.32 17.32
CA VAL A 495 -20.01 18.63 15.99
C VAL A 495 -20.59 19.99 15.56
N ARG A 496 -19.72 20.92 15.15
CA ARG A 496 -20.13 22.17 14.51
C ARG A 496 -19.78 22.06 13.03
N SER A 497 -20.77 21.94 12.18
CA SER A 497 -20.56 21.90 10.73
C SER A 497 -21.60 22.76 10.03
N THR A 498 -21.23 23.32 8.90
CA THR A 498 -22.16 23.92 7.96
C THR A 498 -22.95 22.82 7.29
N LEU A 499 -24.28 22.90 7.34
CA LEU A 499 -25.13 21.96 6.63
C LEU A 499 -25.01 22.21 5.13
N SER A 500 -24.49 21.26 4.41
CA SER A 500 -24.56 21.25 2.95
C SER A 500 -25.74 20.39 2.50
N TYR A 501 -26.56 20.92 1.62
CA TYR A 501 -27.66 20.17 1.03
C TYR A 501 -27.19 19.46 -0.22
N ALA A 502 -27.37 18.15 -0.26
CA ALA A 502 -27.11 17.38 -1.48
C ALA A 502 -27.96 17.91 -2.65
N PRO A 503 -27.44 17.99 -3.87
CA PRO A 503 -28.21 18.37 -5.05
C PRO A 503 -29.44 17.45 -5.21
N LYS A 504 -30.58 18.05 -5.55
CA LYS A 504 -31.79 17.27 -5.84
C LYS A 504 -31.95 17.12 -7.36
N PRO A 505 -32.38 15.95 -7.86
CA PRO A 505 -32.64 14.71 -7.11
C PRO A 505 -31.36 14.07 -6.59
N ASP A 506 -31.45 13.49 -5.37
CA ASP A 506 -30.34 12.74 -4.77
C ASP A 506 -30.13 11.43 -5.50
N ARG A 507 -28.95 11.28 -6.14
CA ARG A 507 -28.55 10.11 -6.90
C ARG A 507 -28.57 8.83 -6.05
N ASN A 508 -28.01 8.89 -4.84
CA ASN A 508 -27.90 7.70 -3.98
C ASN A 508 -29.27 7.24 -3.50
N ARG A 509 -30.17 8.17 -3.18
CA ARG A 509 -31.55 7.84 -2.84
C ARG A 509 -32.30 7.18 -4.00
N LEU A 510 -32.10 7.65 -5.22
CA LEU A 510 -32.72 7.05 -6.40
C LEU A 510 -32.11 5.66 -6.71
N MET A 511 -30.80 5.52 -6.53
CA MET A 511 -30.11 4.23 -6.66
C MET A 511 -30.68 3.21 -5.67
N ASN A 512 -30.80 3.57 -4.38
CA ASN A 512 -31.36 2.69 -3.36
C ASN A 512 -32.83 2.35 -3.67
N LEU A 513 -33.61 3.31 -4.16
CA LEU A 513 -35.01 3.07 -4.58
C LEU A 513 -35.09 1.99 -5.67
N ALA A 514 -34.16 1.99 -6.63
CA ALA A 514 -34.10 0.96 -7.68
C ALA A 514 -33.59 -0.37 -7.11
N ALA A 515 -32.52 -0.36 -6.30
CA ALA A 515 -31.95 -1.54 -5.68
C ALA A 515 -32.96 -2.28 -4.79
N ASP A 516 -33.65 -1.55 -3.90
CA ASP A 516 -34.71 -2.08 -3.04
C ASP A 516 -35.83 -2.72 -3.85
N TYR A 517 -36.25 -2.05 -4.93
CA TYR A 517 -37.28 -2.60 -5.81
C TYR A 517 -36.84 -3.90 -6.49
N LEU A 518 -35.61 -3.93 -7.04
CA LEU A 518 -35.04 -5.11 -7.71
C LEU A 518 -34.86 -6.26 -6.73
N SER A 519 -34.26 -6.01 -5.58
CA SER A 519 -34.03 -7.03 -4.55
C SER A 519 -35.33 -7.61 -4.00
N ALA A 520 -36.38 -6.78 -3.77
CA ALA A 520 -37.71 -7.23 -3.36
C ALA A 520 -38.42 -8.09 -4.43
N ASN A 521 -38.01 -7.98 -5.71
CA ASN A 521 -38.50 -8.83 -6.81
C ASN A 521 -37.59 -10.03 -7.10
N GLY A 522 -36.68 -10.37 -6.19
CA GLY A 522 -35.80 -11.56 -6.25
C GLY A 522 -34.62 -11.42 -7.18
N PHE A 523 -34.16 -10.17 -7.45
CA PHE A 523 -32.90 -9.94 -8.13
C PHE A 523 -31.76 -9.91 -7.12
N THR A 524 -30.62 -10.45 -7.50
CA THR A 524 -29.39 -10.39 -6.72
C THR A 524 -28.49 -9.31 -7.29
N GLU A 525 -28.00 -8.43 -6.41
CA GLU A 525 -26.97 -7.46 -6.79
C GLU A 525 -25.64 -8.15 -6.98
N ILE A 526 -24.94 -7.78 -8.05
CA ILE A 526 -23.54 -8.15 -8.25
C ILE A 526 -22.70 -6.89 -8.31
N MET A 527 -21.41 -7.04 -7.98
CA MET A 527 -20.43 -5.98 -8.08
C MET A 527 -19.18 -6.53 -8.74
N SER A 528 -18.95 -6.09 -9.97
CA SER A 528 -17.86 -6.56 -10.83
C SER A 528 -16.71 -5.57 -10.85
N ASN A 529 -15.50 -6.04 -11.20
CA ASN A 529 -14.36 -5.20 -11.42
C ASN A 529 -14.57 -4.24 -12.60
N SER A 530 -14.14 -3.00 -12.47
CA SER A 530 -14.12 -2.03 -13.59
C SER A 530 -13.10 -2.37 -14.66
N LEU A 531 -12.09 -3.16 -14.33
CA LEU A 531 -11.10 -3.67 -15.29
C LEU A 531 -11.60 -4.97 -15.91
N THR A 532 -11.34 -5.12 -17.21
CA THR A 532 -11.80 -6.27 -18.01
C THR A 532 -10.81 -6.59 -19.14
N ARG A 533 -11.14 -7.58 -19.94
CA ARG A 533 -10.33 -8.06 -21.07
C ARG A 533 -10.52 -7.19 -22.31
N ALA A 534 -9.43 -6.71 -22.90
CA ALA A 534 -9.49 -6.01 -24.19
C ALA A 534 -10.12 -6.87 -25.31
N ALA A 535 -9.88 -8.18 -25.27
CA ALA A 535 -10.41 -9.14 -26.25
C ALA A 535 -11.94 -9.17 -26.36
N TYR A 536 -12.66 -8.72 -25.32
CA TYR A 536 -14.13 -8.64 -25.40
C TYR A 536 -14.62 -7.61 -26.40
N TYR A 537 -13.85 -6.56 -26.63
CA TYR A 537 -14.18 -5.45 -27.53
C TYR A 537 -13.68 -5.62 -28.97
N GLU A 538 -12.87 -6.67 -29.22
CA GLU A 538 -12.34 -6.94 -30.54
C GLU A 538 -13.46 -7.30 -31.51
N GLY A 539 -13.52 -6.58 -32.65
CA GLY A 539 -14.49 -6.79 -33.70
C GLY A 539 -15.91 -6.32 -33.36
N LEU A 540 -16.08 -5.51 -32.30
CA LEU A 540 -17.37 -4.89 -31.99
C LEU A 540 -17.51 -3.52 -32.66
N GLU A 541 -18.71 -3.24 -33.19
CA GLU A 541 -19.10 -1.94 -33.72
C GLU A 541 -19.73 -1.05 -32.63
N SER A 542 -20.53 -1.65 -31.72
CA SER A 542 -21.23 -0.93 -30.65
C SER A 542 -20.29 -0.37 -29.58
N TYR A 543 -19.21 -1.10 -29.27
CA TYR A 543 -18.16 -0.72 -28.30
C TYR A 543 -16.79 -1.02 -28.91
N ARG A 544 -16.21 -0.03 -29.57
CA ARG A 544 -14.94 -0.21 -30.30
C ARG A 544 -13.76 -0.36 -29.37
N ALA A 545 -12.85 -1.26 -29.70
CA ALA A 545 -11.62 -1.51 -28.92
C ALA A 545 -10.71 -0.28 -28.81
N GLU A 546 -10.74 0.62 -29.81
CA GLU A 546 -10.01 1.89 -29.81
C GLU A 546 -10.50 2.88 -28.75
N ASN A 547 -11.79 2.78 -28.38
CA ASN A 547 -12.41 3.64 -27.37
C ASN A 547 -12.23 3.11 -25.93
N CYS A 548 -11.47 2.02 -25.74
CA CYS A 548 -11.14 1.51 -24.42
C CYS A 548 -10.11 2.39 -23.72
N VAL A 549 -10.34 2.71 -22.46
CA VAL A 549 -9.32 3.25 -21.56
C VAL A 549 -8.36 2.11 -21.20
N ARG A 550 -7.11 2.19 -21.68
CA ARG A 550 -6.09 1.17 -21.47
C ARG A 550 -5.28 1.42 -20.22
N ILE A 551 -4.97 0.36 -19.48
CA ILE A 551 -4.10 0.42 -18.31
C ILE A 551 -2.65 0.34 -18.78
N LEU A 552 -1.82 1.25 -18.29
CA LEU A 552 -0.40 1.34 -18.69
C LEU A 552 0.39 0.09 -18.26
N ASN A 553 0.20 -0.37 -17.03
CA ASN A 553 0.89 -1.53 -16.46
C ASN A 553 -0.16 -2.49 -15.85
N PRO A 554 -0.90 -3.25 -16.68
CA PRO A 554 -1.93 -4.15 -16.19
C PRO A 554 -1.31 -5.34 -15.44
N LEU A 555 -1.96 -5.77 -14.35
CA LEU A 555 -1.54 -6.95 -13.59
C LEU A 555 -1.63 -8.24 -14.41
N SER A 556 -2.56 -8.29 -15.36
CA SER A 556 -2.73 -9.40 -16.30
C SER A 556 -3.41 -8.93 -17.59
N ALA A 557 -3.38 -9.73 -18.64
CA ALA A 557 -4.11 -9.49 -19.88
C ALA A 557 -5.64 -9.43 -19.64
N ASP A 558 -6.13 -10.09 -18.60
CA ASP A 558 -7.54 -10.14 -18.23
C ASP A 558 -8.04 -8.82 -17.59
N LEU A 559 -7.12 -7.94 -17.17
CA LEU A 559 -7.40 -6.66 -16.51
C LEU A 559 -6.73 -5.49 -17.24
N SER A 560 -6.70 -5.55 -18.56
CA SER A 560 -5.90 -4.63 -19.39
C SER A 560 -6.61 -3.34 -19.80
N VAL A 561 -7.95 -3.30 -19.72
CA VAL A 561 -8.77 -2.13 -20.09
C VAL A 561 -9.89 -1.90 -19.09
N MET A 562 -10.39 -0.66 -19.04
CA MET A 562 -11.61 -0.34 -18.30
C MET A 562 -12.85 -0.65 -19.16
N ARG A 563 -13.92 -1.13 -18.53
CA ARG A 563 -15.14 -1.57 -19.18
C ARG A 563 -15.93 -0.41 -19.83
N GLN A 564 -16.41 -0.60 -21.05
CA GLN A 564 -17.33 0.32 -21.74
C GLN A 564 -18.81 -0.03 -21.51
N THR A 565 -19.11 -1.24 -21.04
CA THR A 565 -20.44 -1.77 -20.73
C THR A 565 -20.37 -2.73 -19.55
N LEU A 566 -21.44 -2.89 -18.81
CA LEU A 566 -21.59 -3.88 -17.74
C LEU A 566 -21.90 -5.29 -18.28
N LEU A 567 -22.20 -5.43 -19.58
CA LEU A 567 -22.64 -6.67 -20.22
C LEU A 567 -21.66 -7.83 -20.02
N PHE A 568 -20.37 -7.62 -20.29
CA PHE A 568 -19.38 -8.72 -20.27
C PHE A 568 -19.19 -9.28 -18.86
N ASN A 569 -19.07 -8.41 -17.86
CA ASN A 569 -18.96 -8.84 -16.45
C ASN A 569 -20.23 -9.55 -15.97
N MET A 570 -21.40 -9.07 -16.39
CA MET A 570 -22.67 -9.74 -16.11
C MET A 570 -22.73 -11.15 -16.73
N LEU A 571 -22.24 -11.32 -17.97
CA LEU A 571 -22.18 -12.62 -18.63
C LEU A 571 -21.15 -13.55 -17.99
N GLU A 572 -20.02 -13.03 -17.48
CA GLU A 572 -19.06 -13.81 -16.68
C GLU A 572 -19.74 -14.35 -15.41
N ALA A 573 -20.53 -13.51 -14.71
CA ALA A 573 -21.30 -13.94 -13.54
C ALA A 573 -22.33 -15.02 -13.91
N VAL A 574 -23.02 -14.87 -15.02
CA VAL A 574 -23.97 -15.89 -15.52
C VAL A 574 -23.26 -17.19 -15.84
N GLN A 575 -22.13 -17.13 -16.56
CA GLN A 575 -21.31 -18.30 -16.89
C GLN A 575 -20.80 -19.03 -15.65
N LEU A 576 -20.28 -18.28 -14.69
CA LEU A 576 -19.78 -18.83 -13.42
C LEU A 576 -20.85 -19.61 -12.66
N ASN A 577 -22.06 -19.04 -12.57
CA ASN A 577 -23.19 -19.66 -11.90
C ASN A 577 -23.73 -20.87 -12.68
N ALA A 578 -23.89 -20.74 -14.00
CA ALA A 578 -24.36 -21.85 -14.86
C ALA A 578 -23.42 -23.06 -14.78
N ASN A 579 -22.11 -22.86 -14.74
CA ASN A 579 -21.11 -23.92 -14.55
C ASN A 579 -21.24 -24.62 -13.18
N ARG A 580 -21.84 -23.96 -12.19
CA ARG A 580 -22.17 -24.51 -10.87
C ARG A 580 -23.59 -25.07 -10.77
N ARG A 581 -24.26 -25.25 -11.93
CA ARG A 581 -25.65 -25.72 -12.03
C ARG A 581 -26.68 -24.77 -11.44
N ASN A 582 -26.36 -23.50 -11.29
CA ASN A 582 -27.26 -22.44 -10.89
C ASN A 582 -27.53 -21.54 -12.11
N GLY A 583 -28.46 -21.97 -12.99
CA GLY A 583 -28.73 -21.32 -14.28
C GLY A 583 -29.91 -20.34 -14.27
N ASP A 584 -30.73 -20.38 -13.22
CA ASP A 584 -31.96 -19.55 -13.13
C ASP A 584 -31.62 -18.28 -12.36
N LEU A 585 -31.28 -17.20 -13.08
CA LEU A 585 -30.71 -16.00 -12.48
C LEU A 585 -31.48 -14.74 -12.83
N LYS A 586 -31.60 -13.87 -11.83
CA LYS A 586 -32.06 -12.48 -11.93
C LYS A 586 -30.96 -11.62 -11.26
N LEU A 587 -30.19 -10.93 -12.07
CA LEU A 587 -29.03 -10.16 -11.59
C LEU A 587 -29.18 -8.69 -11.92
N TYR A 588 -28.61 -7.81 -11.09
CA TYR A 588 -28.43 -6.41 -11.42
C TYR A 588 -27.09 -5.87 -10.89
N GLU A 589 -26.60 -4.83 -11.54
CA GLU A 589 -25.36 -4.16 -11.16
C GLU A 589 -25.46 -2.66 -11.42
N PHE A 590 -25.03 -1.86 -10.45
CA PHE A 590 -24.71 -0.46 -10.67
C PHE A 590 -23.20 -0.29 -10.84
N GLY A 591 -22.78 0.41 -11.89
CA GLY A 591 -21.36 0.60 -12.12
C GLY A 591 -21.02 1.71 -13.12
N ASN A 592 -19.78 2.22 -13.02
CA ASN A 592 -19.24 3.12 -14.02
C ASN A 592 -18.80 2.34 -15.27
N CYS A 593 -19.01 2.95 -16.42
CA CYS A 593 -18.48 2.58 -17.72
C CYS A 593 -17.58 3.72 -18.21
N TYR A 594 -16.49 3.40 -18.89
CA TYR A 594 -15.41 4.33 -19.19
C TYR A 594 -15.14 4.37 -20.68
N PHE A 595 -14.88 5.55 -21.21
CA PHE A 595 -14.70 5.77 -22.63
C PHE A 595 -13.50 6.66 -22.89
N TYR A 596 -12.79 6.37 -23.96
CA TYR A 596 -11.72 7.18 -24.51
C TYR A 596 -12.10 7.67 -25.90
N ASP A 597 -11.88 8.95 -26.18
CA ASP A 597 -12.15 9.61 -27.44
C ASP A 597 -10.91 10.40 -27.90
N GLU A 598 -10.13 9.82 -28.79
CA GLU A 598 -8.89 10.43 -29.29
C GLU A 598 -9.14 11.82 -29.89
N ALA A 599 -10.32 12.06 -30.52
CA ALA A 599 -10.64 13.34 -31.14
C ALA A 599 -10.76 14.49 -30.11
N LYS A 600 -10.94 14.17 -28.83
CA LYS A 600 -11.01 15.15 -27.74
C LYS A 600 -9.69 15.35 -27.01
N ARG A 601 -8.65 14.65 -27.40
CA ARG A 601 -7.33 14.75 -26.78
C ARG A 601 -6.78 16.16 -26.97
N SER A 602 -6.28 16.75 -25.89
CA SER A 602 -5.69 18.09 -25.86
C SER A 602 -4.51 18.10 -24.90
N ASP A 603 -3.42 18.74 -25.29
CA ASP A 603 -2.26 18.94 -24.42
C ASP A 603 -2.59 19.91 -23.26
N GLU A 604 -3.53 20.83 -23.47
CA GLU A 604 -3.99 21.76 -22.43
C GLU A 604 -4.87 21.07 -21.38
N ASN A 605 -5.65 20.04 -21.81
CA ASN A 605 -6.50 19.28 -20.93
C ASN A 605 -6.44 17.78 -21.30
N PRO A 606 -5.45 17.04 -20.81
CA PRO A 606 -5.28 15.61 -21.11
C PRO A 606 -6.50 14.75 -20.72
N LEU A 607 -7.31 15.19 -19.75
CA LEU A 607 -8.49 14.46 -19.29
C LEU A 607 -9.71 14.65 -20.21
N ALA A 608 -9.70 15.59 -21.14
CA ALA A 608 -10.83 15.84 -22.06
C ALA A 608 -11.16 14.62 -22.96
N ALA A 609 -10.18 13.76 -23.22
CA ALA A 609 -10.35 12.53 -23.99
C ALA A 609 -11.10 11.41 -23.22
N TYR A 610 -11.23 11.54 -21.91
CA TYR A 610 -11.82 10.51 -21.06
C TYR A 610 -13.21 10.92 -20.58
N SER A 611 -14.13 9.96 -20.54
CA SER A 611 -15.47 10.18 -19.97
C SER A 611 -15.96 8.95 -19.22
N GLU A 612 -16.82 9.19 -18.24
CA GLU A 612 -17.43 8.15 -17.41
C GLU A 612 -18.95 8.28 -17.45
N GLU A 613 -19.65 7.14 -17.43
CA GLU A 613 -21.08 7.05 -17.29
C GLU A 613 -21.46 6.03 -16.23
N TYR A 614 -22.31 6.44 -15.31
CA TYR A 614 -22.85 5.52 -14.32
C TYR A 614 -24.09 4.83 -14.88
N ARG A 615 -24.09 3.51 -14.89
CA ARG A 615 -25.13 2.69 -15.51
C ARG A 615 -25.73 1.70 -14.51
N LEU A 616 -26.95 1.29 -14.78
CA LEU A 616 -27.63 0.16 -14.18
C LEU A 616 -27.79 -0.93 -15.22
N ALA A 617 -27.25 -2.10 -14.98
CA ALA A 617 -27.48 -3.30 -15.78
C ALA A 617 -28.42 -4.25 -15.06
N ILE A 618 -29.30 -4.93 -15.82
CA ILE A 618 -30.22 -5.96 -15.32
C ILE A 618 -30.18 -7.13 -16.29
N ALA A 619 -30.04 -8.35 -15.76
CA ALA A 619 -30.10 -9.58 -16.57
C ALA A 619 -31.07 -10.59 -15.98
N VAL A 620 -31.77 -11.30 -16.86
CA VAL A 620 -32.65 -12.43 -16.53
C VAL A 620 -32.32 -13.60 -17.47
N THR A 621 -32.19 -14.79 -16.91
CA THR A 621 -31.90 -16.00 -17.69
C THR A 621 -32.47 -17.25 -17.00
N GLY A 622 -32.65 -18.35 -17.74
CA GLY A 622 -33.18 -19.61 -17.22
C GLY A 622 -34.67 -19.58 -16.96
N ILE A 623 -35.11 -20.08 -15.83
CA ILE A 623 -36.52 -20.16 -15.43
C ILE A 623 -36.85 -18.91 -14.58
N ALA A 624 -37.79 -18.10 -15.05
CA ALA A 624 -38.24 -16.90 -14.33
C ALA A 624 -39.24 -17.22 -13.21
N VAL A 625 -40.08 -18.25 -13.39
CA VAL A 625 -41.04 -18.74 -12.42
C VAL A 625 -40.79 -20.25 -12.27
N PRO A 626 -40.32 -20.74 -11.14
CA PRO A 626 -40.07 -22.18 -10.95
C PRO A 626 -41.38 -22.97 -10.89
N ALA A 627 -41.29 -24.27 -11.24
CA ALA A 627 -42.44 -25.18 -11.13
C ALA A 627 -42.86 -25.32 -9.67
N SER A 628 -44.18 -25.38 -9.45
CA SER A 628 -44.77 -25.75 -8.17
C SER A 628 -45.97 -26.64 -8.41
N TRP A 629 -46.60 -27.10 -7.34
CA TRP A 629 -47.78 -27.99 -7.47
C TRP A 629 -48.94 -27.37 -8.26
N ASN A 630 -49.03 -26.06 -8.31
CA ASN A 630 -50.13 -25.31 -8.95
C ASN A 630 -49.65 -24.33 -10.06
N VAL A 631 -48.36 -24.29 -10.35
CA VAL A 631 -47.82 -23.38 -11.36
C VAL A 631 -46.85 -24.14 -12.29
N GLN A 632 -47.08 -24.06 -13.58
CA GLN A 632 -46.14 -24.54 -14.58
C GLN A 632 -44.90 -23.64 -14.66
N PRO A 633 -43.69 -24.19 -14.89
CA PRO A 633 -42.48 -23.38 -15.03
C PRO A 633 -42.61 -22.43 -16.21
N GLN A 634 -42.14 -21.19 -16.00
CA GLN A 634 -42.10 -20.20 -17.07
C GLN A 634 -40.66 -19.81 -17.32
N ALA A 635 -40.20 -20.00 -18.55
CA ALA A 635 -38.85 -19.54 -18.93
C ALA A 635 -38.79 -18.02 -18.91
N ALA A 636 -37.61 -17.50 -18.61
CA ALA A 636 -37.30 -16.08 -18.78
C ALA A 636 -37.50 -15.69 -20.24
N SER A 637 -37.94 -14.48 -20.47
CA SER A 637 -38.20 -13.92 -21.80
C SER A 637 -37.86 -12.44 -21.86
N PHE A 638 -37.78 -11.89 -23.04
CA PHE A 638 -37.70 -10.46 -23.27
C PHE A 638 -38.80 -9.70 -22.50
N PHE A 639 -40.02 -10.21 -22.51
CA PHE A 639 -41.14 -9.58 -21.82
C PHE A 639 -41.04 -9.62 -20.31
N THR A 640 -40.39 -10.65 -19.73
CA THR A 640 -40.08 -10.70 -18.31
C THR A 640 -39.22 -9.52 -17.90
N LEU A 641 -38.13 -9.26 -18.64
CA LEU A 641 -37.21 -8.15 -18.37
C LEU A 641 -37.85 -6.79 -18.66
N ARG A 642 -38.61 -6.68 -19.77
CA ARG A 642 -39.34 -5.46 -20.13
C ARG A 642 -40.33 -5.04 -19.06
N ALA A 643 -41.10 -5.99 -18.50
CA ALA A 643 -42.01 -5.70 -17.40
C ALA A 643 -41.31 -5.11 -16.17
N VAL A 644 -40.10 -5.61 -15.85
CA VAL A 644 -39.27 -5.06 -14.76
C VAL A 644 -38.82 -3.63 -15.11
N ALA A 645 -38.35 -3.40 -16.33
CA ALA A 645 -37.92 -2.08 -16.78
C ALA A 645 -39.02 -1.04 -16.70
N GLU A 646 -40.23 -1.37 -17.23
CA GLU A 646 -41.40 -0.47 -17.21
C GLU A 646 -41.88 -0.17 -15.80
N LYS A 647 -41.92 -1.15 -14.90
CA LYS A 647 -42.25 -0.96 -13.49
C LYS A 647 -41.23 -0.08 -12.78
N LEU A 648 -39.91 -0.28 -13.05
CA LEU A 648 -38.83 0.53 -12.50
C LEU A 648 -38.97 1.99 -12.96
N LEU A 649 -39.19 2.24 -14.25
CA LEU A 649 -39.40 3.58 -14.80
C LEU A 649 -40.61 4.28 -14.17
N ARG A 650 -41.73 3.57 -14.02
CA ARG A 650 -42.92 4.08 -13.30
C ARG A 650 -42.60 4.42 -11.84
N ARG A 651 -41.75 3.62 -11.17
CA ARG A 651 -41.31 3.89 -9.80
C ARG A 651 -40.54 5.23 -9.69
N PHE A 652 -39.87 5.61 -10.76
CA PHE A 652 -39.21 6.92 -10.88
C PHE A 652 -40.15 8.04 -11.36
N GLY A 653 -41.44 7.73 -11.55
CA GLY A 653 -42.43 8.70 -12.03
C GLY A 653 -42.35 8.98 -13.53
N ILE A 654 -41.72 8.11 -14.31
CA ILE A 654 -41.68 8.24 -15.77
C ILE A 654 -42.89 7.59 -16.35
N ASP A 655 -43.65 8.36 -17.15
CA ASP A 655 -44.73 7.81 -17.94
C ASP A 655 -44.16 6.97 -19.10
N ILE A 656 -44.41 5.67 -19.05
CA ILE A 656 -43.93 4.73 -20.07
C ILE A 656 -44.56 5.03 -21.47
N TYR A 657 -45.67 5.68 -21.52
CA TYR A 657 -46.32 6.05 -22.78
C TYR A 657 -45.72 7.28 -23.44
N ALA A 658 -44.98 8.09 -22.67
CA ALA A 658 -44.18 9.20 -23.19
C ALA A 658 -42.83 8.77 -23.77
N LEU A 659 -42.45 7.50 -23.59
CA LEU A 659 -41.19 6.99 -24.10
C LEU A 659 -41.26 6.70 -25.59
N LYS A 660 -40.30 7.23 -26.33
CA LYS A 660 -40.03 6.81 -27.70
C LYS A 660 -39.28 5.48 -27.68
N THR A 661 -39.90 4.45 -28.29
CA THR A 661 -39.29 3.11 -28.39
C THR A 661 -38.91 2.86 -29.84
N GLU A 662 -37.65 2.50 -30.10
CA GLU A 662 -37.17 2.22 -31.46
C GLU A 662 -36.37 0.91 -31.46
N THR A 663 -36.39 0.21 -32.60
CA THR A 663 -35.58 -1.00 -32.79
C THR A 663 -34.12 -0.63 -32.87
N LEU A 664 -33.30 -1.31 -32.06
CA LEU A 664 -31.86 -1.17 -32.03
C LEU A 664 -31.23 -2.28 -32.88
N GLN A 665 -30.48 -1.88 -33.90
CA GLN A 665 -29.57 -2.79 -34.58
C GLN A 665 -28.21 -2.75 -33.86
N SER A 666 -27.75 -3.88 -33.39
CA SER A 666 -26.50 -3.97 -32.61
C SER A 666 -25.87 -5.36 -32.77
N ASP A 667 -24.56 -5.42 -32.77
CA ASP A 667 -23.79 -6.66 -32.72
C ASP A 667 -23.89 -7.40 -31.39
N LEU A 668 -24.32 -6.70 -30.34
CA LEU A 668 -24.47 -7.25 -28.98
C LEU A 668 -25.75 -8.08 -28.83
N PHE A 669 -26.83 -7.72 -29.59
CA PHE A 669 -28.15 -8.30 -29.43
C PHE A 669 -28.64 -8.97 -30.72
N SER A 670 -29.41 -10.04 -30.57
CA SER A 670 -30.18 -10.61 -31.72
C SER A 670 -31.43 -9.78 -32.03
N GLU A 671 -32.05 -9.27 -30.98
CA GLU A 671 -33.22 -8.39 -31.04
C GLU A 671 -33.09 -7.39 -29.86
N ALA A 672 -33.28 -6.10 -30.15
CA ALA A 672 -33.19 -5.09 -29.09
C ALA A 672 -34.05 -3.86 -29.41
N LEU A 673 -34.37 -3.14 -28.32
CA LEU A 673 -35.07 -1.86 -28.36
C LEU A 673 -34.26 -0.82 -27.57
N THR A 674 -34.33 0.43 -28.03
CA THR A 674 -33.99 1.58 -27.21
C THR A 674 -35.26 2.25 -26.67
N MET A 675 -35.16 2.84 -25.47
CA MET A 675 -36.21 3.68 -24.92
C MET A 675 -35.62 5.05 -24.57
N ALA A 676 -36.20 6.08 -25.16
CA ALA A 676 -35.74 7.46 -24.99
C ALA A 676 -36.89 8.37 -24.46
N LEU A 677 -36.53 9.36 -23.65
CA LEU A 677 -37.41 10.40 -23.15
C LEU A 677 -36.90 11.77 -23.55
N ASN A 678 -37.75 12.55 -24.23
CA ASN A 678 -37.41 13.90 -24.71
C ASN A 678 -36.10 13.94 -25.53
N GLY A 679 -35.88 12.96 -26.41
CA GLY A 679 -34.71 12.85 -27.27
C GLY A 679 -33.44 12.31 -26.58
N ARG A 680 -33.52 11.96 -25.30
CA ARG A 680 -32.41 11.34 -24.56
C ARG A 680 -32.67 9.86 -24.36
N GLU A 681 -31.76 9.03 -24.83
CA GLU A 681 -31.79 7.59 -24.55
C GLU A 681 -31.64 7.35 -23.04
N LEU A 682 -32.52 6.54 -22.47
CA LEU A 682 -32.51 6.12 -21.08
C LEU A 682 -31.97 4.72 -20.93
N LEU A 683 -32.34 3.81 -21.81
CA LEU A 683 -31.96 2.41 -21.72
C LEU A 683 -31.98 1.71 -23.07
N GLN A 684 -31.18 0.64 -23.13
CA GLN A 684 -31.24 -0.39 -24.17
C GLN A 684 -31.68 -1.71 -23.52
N ILE A 685 -32.51 -2.47 -24.19
CA ILE A 685 -33.02 -3.76 -23.72
C ILE A 685 -33.09 -4.75 -24.88
N GLY A 686 -32.60 -5.97 -24.70
CA GLY A 686 -32.58 -6.96 -25.75
C GLY A 686 -32.23 -8.37 -25.32
N THR A 687 -32.23 -9.29 -26.28
CA THR A 687 -31.75 -10.66 -26.17
C THR A 687 -30.28 -10.66 -26.61
N VAL A 688 -29.36 -11.03 -25.72
CA VAL A 688 -27.93 -11.08 -26.02
C VAL A 688 -27.66 -12.04 -27.19
N SER A 689 -26.89 -11.58 -28.17
CA SER A 689 -26.63 -12.34 -29.39
C SER A 689 -25.89 -13.65 -29.09
N ARG A 690 -26.14 -14.67 -29.92
CA ARG A 690 -25.48 -15.97 -29.77
C ARG A 690 -23.94 -15.87 -29.87
N ASN A 691 -23.44 -14.94 -30.69
CA ASN A 691 -22.01 -14.75 -30.88
C ASN A 691 -21.36 -14.22 -29.60
N ILE A 692 -21.96 -13.24 -28.93
CA ILE A 692 -21.47 -12.70 -27.66
C ILE A 692 -21.51 -13.76 -26.59
N ARG A 693 -22.63 -14.48 -26.43
CA ARG A 693 -22.77 -15.54 -25.44
C ARG A 693 -21.72 -16.65 -25.63
N ARG A 694 -21.43 -17.05 -26.88
CA ARG A 694 -20.42 -18.08 -27.20
C ARG A 694 -18.99 -17.63 -26.83
N LYS A 695 -18.64 -16.35 -27.05
CA LYS A 695 -17.33 -15.81 -26.62
C LYS A 695 -17.07 -16.02 -25.12
N LEU A 696 -18.12 -15.99 -24.30
CA LEU A 696 -18.05 -16.17 -22.85
C LEU A 696 -18.51 -17.55 -22.36
N GLY A 697 -18.77 -18.50 -23.25
CA GLY A 697 -19.20 -19.86 -22.86
C GLY A 697 -20.62 -19.97 -22.28
N VAL A 698 -21.45 -18.95 -22.45
CA VAL A 698 -22.85 -18.95 -22.00
C VAL A 698 -23.73 -19.65 -23.01
N LYS A 699 -24.39 -20.75 -22.61
CA LYS A 699 -25.22 -21.60 -23.50
C LYS A 699 -26.68 -21.17 -23.56
N GLN A 700 -27.22 -20.69 -22.44
CA GLN A 700 -28.63 -20.29 -22.30
C GLN A 700 -28.86 -18.86 -22.81
N ASP A 701 -30.13 -18.57 -23.11
CA ASP A 701 -30.56 -17.23 -23.51
C ASP A 701 -30.46 -16.28 -22.32
N VAL A 702 -29.92 -15.10 -22.58
CA VAL A 702 -29.79 -14.02 -21.60
C VAL A 702 -30.51 -12.79 -22.11
N PHE A 703 -31.45 -12.31 -21.33
CA PHE A 703 -32.17 -11.06 -21.58
C PHE A 703 -31.49 -9.99 -20.75
N TYR A 704 -31.04 -8.93 -21.40
CA TYR A 704 -30.18 -7.91 -20.79
C TYR A 704 -30.73 -6.52 -21.05
N LEU A 705 -30.62 -5.68 -20.03
CA LEU A 705 -30.93 -4.26 -20.06
C LEU A 705 -29.75 -3.48 -19.52
N GLU A 706 -29.41 -2.37 -20.17
CA GLU A 706 -28.48 -1.41 -19.65
C GLU A 706 -29.08 -0.01 -19.70
N MET A 707 -29.10 0.68 -18.56
CA MET A 707 -29.74 1.98 -18.38
C MET A 707 -28.66 3.02 -17.99
N ASN A 708 -28.63 4.15 -18.72
CA ASN A 708 -27.85 5.30 -18.29
C ASN A 708 -28.53 5.95 -17.07
N PHE A 709 -28.00 5.64 -15.90
CA PHE A 709 -28.60 6.07 -14.63
C PHE A 709 -28.53 7.59 -14.42
N GLU A 710 -27.50 8.25 -14.95
CA GLU A 710 -27.42 9.72 -14.90
C GLU A 710 -28.47 10.39 -15.79
N ALA A 711 -28.72 9.82 -16.97
CA ALA A 711 -29.79 10.29 -17.83
C ALA A 711 -31.15 10.14 -17.17
N LEU A 712 -31.37 9.00 -16.48
CA LEU A 712 -32.55 8.75 -15.67
C LEU A 712 -32.74 9.80 -14.57
N VAL A 713 -31.70 10.01 -13.73
CA VAL A 713 -31.70 11.01 -12.64
C VAL A 713 -32.02 12.41 -13.18
N LYS A 714 -31.40 12.80 -14.29
CA LYS A 714 -31.68 14.09 -14.94
C LYS A 714 -33.15 14.20 -15.41
N SER A 715 -33.72 13.09 -15.88
CA SER A 715 -35.11 13.05 -16.36
C SER A 715 -36.13 13.17 -15.24
N THR A 716 -35.80 12.75 -14.01
CA THR A 716 -36.67 12.86 -12.83
C THR A 716 -36.63 14.26 -12.17
N LYS A 717 -35.73 15.16 -12.57
CA LYS A 717 -35.50 16.46 -11.93
C LYS A 717 -36.74 17.36 -11.83
N LYS A 718 -37.64 17.25 -12.81
CA LYS A 718 -38.90 18.05 -12.86
C LYS A 718 -40.10 17.27 -12.35
N HIS A 719 -39.93 15.97 -12.03
CA HIS A 719 -41.03 15.15 -11.57
C HIS A 719 -41.49 15.60 -10.18
N ARG A 720 -42.81 15.77 -10.03
CA ARG A 720 -43.46 16.04 -8.75
C ARG A 720 -44.54 15.00 -8.54
N ILE A 721 -44.57 14.38 -7.40
CA ILE A 721 -45.64 13.51 -6.98
C ILE A 721 -46.81 14.41 -6.56
N VAL A 722 -47.92 14.29 -7.30
CA VAL A 722 -49.16 14.99 -6.99
C VAL A 722 -50.20 13.94 -6.63
N ALA A 723 -50.79 14.07 -5.45
CA ALA A 723 -51.91 13.23 -5.04
C ALA A 723 -53.19 13.74 -5.78
N GLU A 724 -53.90 12.83 -6.45
CA GLU A 724 -55.19 13.09 -7.06
C GLU A 724 -56.26 12.29 -6.30
N GLU A 725 -57.46 12.83 -6.20
CA GLU A 725 -58.61 12.08 -5.67
C GLU A 725 -58.91 10.90 -6.57
N LEU A 726 -59.21 9.76 -5.97
CA LEU A 726 -59.70 8.58 -6.70
C LEU A 726 -61.04 8.89 -7.32
N SER A 727 -61.23 8.43 -8.56
CA SER A 727 -62.52 8.56 -9.26
C SER A 727 -63.62 7.89 -8.44
N LYS A 728 -64.75 8.58 -8.31
CA LYS A 728 -65.97 8.05 -7.66
C LYS A 728 -66.87 7.33 -8.66
N PHE A 729 -66.51 7.34 -9.93
CA PHE A 729 -67.30 6.78 -11.03
C PHE A 729 -66.65 5.53 -11.60
N PRO A 730 -67.45 4.52 -12.01
CA PRO A 730 -66.91 3.26 -12.50
C PRO A 730 -66.25 3.41 -13.87
N GLU A 731 -65.16 2.67 -14.06
CA GLU A 731 -64.51 2.49 -15.35
C GLU A 731 -65.34 1.55 -16.25
N VAL A 732 -65.28 1.77 -17.55
CA VAL A 732 -65.91 0.90 -18.55
C VAL A 732 -64.85 0.28 -19.43
N LYS A 733 -64.86 -1.04 -19.53
CA LYS A 733 -63.98 -1.81 -20.43
C LYS A 733 -64.73 -2.09 -21.76
N ARG A 734 -64.01 -1.88 -22.87
CA ARG A 734 -64.47 -2.28 -24.22
C ARG A 734 -63.32 -2.95 -24.96
N ASP A 735 -63.59 -4.06 -25.60
CA ASP A 735 -62.68 -4.82 -26.42
C ASP A 735 -62.94 -4.64 -27.91
N LEU A 736 -61.90 -4.63 -28.71
CA LEU A 736 -61.98 -4.45 -30.15
C LEU A 736 -60.90 -5.32 -30.82
N ALA A 737 -61.32 -6.19 -31.71
CA ALA A 737 -60.39 -6.96 -32.53
C ALA A 737 -60.16 -6.23 -33.87
N LEU A 738 -58.89 -5.91 -34.16
CA LEU A 738 -58.46 -5.17 -35.33
C LEU A 738 -57.62 -6.06 -36.26
N LEU A 739 -58.01 -6.15 -37.54
CA LEU A 739 -57.21 -6.73 -38.61
C LEU A 739 -56.26 -5.63 -39.17
N VAL A 740 -54.96 -5.83 -39.10
CA VAL A 740 -53.97 -4.84 -39.49
C VAL A 740 -52.88 -5.49 -40.34
N ASP A 741 -52.12 -4.69 -41.08
CA ASP A 741 -50.89 -5.16 -41.74
C ASP A 741 -49.85 -5.59 -40.74
N LYS A 742 -49.05 -6.61 -41.06
CA LYS A 742 -48.02 -7.12 -40.16
C LYS A 742 -47.04 -6.05 -39.67
N GLN A 743 -46.81 -5.01 -40.45
CA GLN A 743 -45.93 -3.90 -40.08
C GLN A 743 -46.55 -2.95 -39.05
N VAL A 744 -47.86 -2.91 -38.89
CA VAL A 744 -48.52 -2.03 -37.92
C VAL A 744 -48.20 -2.50 -36.49
N THR A 745 -47.57 -1.64 -35.72
CA THR A 745 -47.23 -1.93 -34.32
C THR A 745 -48.39 -1.62 -33.38
N PHE A 746 -48.42 -2.28 -32.21
CA PHE A 746 -49.37 -1.92 -31.14
C PHE A 746 -49.18 -0.47 -30.68
N SER A 747 -47.92 0.03 -30.62
CA SER A 747 -47.66 1.43 -30.24
C SER A 747 -48.31 2.42 -31.20
N ALA A 748 -48.32 2.15 -32.52
CA ALA A 748 -48.99 3.02 -33.48
C ALA A 748 -50.49 3.11 -33.22
N LEU A 749 -51.13 1.97 -32.94
CA LEU A 749 -52.58 1.94 -32.61
C LEU A 749 -52.85 2.65 -31.29
N ARG A 750 -52.04 2.40 -30.27
CA ARG A 750 -52.13 3.07 -28.97
C ARG A 750 -52.00 4.59 -29.09
N ASP A 751 -51.04 5.06 -29.85
CA ASP A 751 -50.75 6.49 -29.99
C ASP A 751 -51.90 7.18 -30.75
N VAL A 752 -52.48 6.52 -31.77
CA VAL A 752 -53.71 6.96 -32.43
C VAL A 752 -54.86 7.01 -31.45
N ALA A 753 -55.03 6.00 -30.60
CA ALA A 753 -56.10 5.95 -29.61
C ALA A 753 -56.05 7.13 -28.63
N PHE A 754 -54.88 7.39 -28.01
CA PHE A 754 -54.71 8.52 -27.09
C PHE A 754 -54.76 9.89 -27.79
N ALA A 755 -54.36 9.98 -29.04
CA ALA A 755 -54.52 11.21 -29.84
C ALA A 755 -55.99 11.49 -30.16
N THR A 756 -56.79 10.45 -30.34
CA THR A 756 -58.22 10.52 -30.69
C THR A 756 -59.11 10.80 -29.50
N GLU A 757 -58.95 10.01 -28.43
CA GLU A 757 -59.79 10.12 -27.23
C GLU A 757 -58.93 10.52 -26.01
N ARG A 758 -58.77 11.81 -25.84
CA ARG A 758 -57.89 12.38 -24.78
C ARG A 758 -58.57 12.52 -23.43
N ARG A 759 -59.91 12.47 -23.40
CA ARG A 759 -60.67 12.79 -22.20
C ARG A 759 -61.10 11.55 -21.46
N LEU A 760 -61.67 10.58 -22.19
CA LEU A 760 -62.27 9.40 -21.57
C LEU A 760 -61.35 8.18 -21.56
N LEU A 761 -60.37 8.12 -22.45
CA LEU A 761 -59.47 6.98 -22.56
C LEU A 761 -58.42 7.01 -21.45
N LYS A 762 -58.51 6.02 -20.55
CA LYS A 762 -57.56 5.86 -19.45
C LYS A 762 -56.40 4.97 -19.82
N SER A 763 -56.66 3.84 -20.47
CA SER A 763 -55.64 2.91 -20.90
C SER A 763 -56.05 2.09 -22.13
N VAL A 764 -55.05 1.64 -22.89
CA VAL A 764 -55.18 0.68 -23.99
C VAL A 764 -54.23 -0.47 -23.70
N SER A 765 -54.71 -1.68 -23.77
CA SER A 765 -53.89 -2.89 -23.62
C SER A 765 -54.13 -3.85 -24.79
N LEU A 766 -53.05 -4.60 -25.11
CA LEU A 766 -53.13 -5.69 -26.08
C LEU A 766 -53.22 -7.00 -25.31
N PHE A 767 -54.29 -7.78 -25.50
CA PHE A 767 -54.47 -9.04 -24.79
C PHE A 767 -54.40 -10.28 -25.65
N ASP A 768 -54.49 -10.13 -26.98
CA ASP A 768 -54.27 -11.24 -27.91
C ASP A 768 -53.70 -10.77 -29.25
N VAL A 769 -52.81 -11.60 -29.83
CA VAL A 769 -52.24 -11.43 -31.18
C VAL A 769 -52.44 -12.73 -31.94
N TYR A 770 -53.14 -12.67 -33.01
CA TYR A 770 -53.37 -13.84 -33.86
C TYR A 770 -52.72 -13.64 -35.24
N GLU A 771 -51.81 -14.56 -35.59
CA GLU A 771 -51.16 -14.66 -36.89
C GLU A 771 -51.30 -16.10 -37.39
N GLY A 772 -52.34 -16.41 -38.16
CA GLY A 772 -52.58 -17.78 -38.60
C GLY A 772 -53.36 -17.84 -39.94
N ASP A 773 -53.48 -19.06 -40.45
CA ASP A 773 -54.02 -19.35 -41.82
C ASP A 773 -55.47 -18.85 -42.09
N LYS A 774 -56.16 -18.41 -41.06
CA LYS A 774 -57.54 -17.86 -41.21
C LYS A 774 -57.50 -16.35 -41.49
N LEU A 775 -56.34 -15.74 -41.64
CA LEU A 775 -56.20 -14.35 -41.99
C LEU A 775 -55.72 -14.16 -43.44
N PRO A 776 -56.03 -13.06 -44.11
CA PRO A 776 -55.38 -12.70 -45.36
C PRO A 776 -53.86 -12.62 -45.24
N GLU A 777 -53.21 -13.01 -46.34
CA GLU A 777 -51.76 -12.95 -46.39
C GLU A 777 -51.22 -11.53 -46.09
N GLY A 778 -50.19 -11.41 -45.27
CA GLY A 778 -49.64 -10.13 -44.87
C GLY A 778 -50.39 -9.40 -43.73
N LYS A 779 -51.45 -10.01 -43.19
CA LYS A 779 -52.23 -9.42 -42.09
C LYS A 779 -52.02 -10.16 -40.77
N LYS A 780 -52.29 -9.46 -39.68
CA LYS A 780 -52.42 -9.99 -38.32
C LYS A 780 -53.62 -9.37 -37.60
N SER A 781 -54.14 -10.03 -36.58
CA SER A 781 -55.20 -9.53 -35.75
C SER A 781 -54.66 -9.14 -34.36
N TYR A 782 -54.98 -7.92 -33.92
CA TYR A 782 -54.73 -7.45 -32.56
C TYR A 782 -56.06 -7.37 -31.81
N ALA A 783 -56.19 -8.01 -30.67
CA ALA A 783 -57.30 -7.83 -29.73
C ALA A 783 -56.88 -6.80 -28.68
N LEU A 784 -57.53 -5.64 -28.74
CA LEU A 784 -57.24 -4.50 -27.87
C LEU A 784 -58.36 -4.31 -26.85
N SER A 785 -57.98 -3.95 -25.62
CA SER A 785 -58.89 -3.59 -24.56
C SER A 785 -58.69 -2.12 -24.20
N PHE A 786 -59.78 -1.36 -24.18
CA PHE A 786 -59.83 0.06 -23.87
C PHE A 786 -60.54 0.24 -22.54
N ILE A 787 -59.93 0.96 -21.61
CA ILE A 787 -60.53 1.40 -20.35
C ILE A 787 -60.92 2.87 -20.52
N LEU A 788 -62.22 3.11 -20.41
CA LEU A 788 -62.81 4.46 -20.49
C LEU A 788 -63.26 4.89 -19.11
N GLU A 789 -63.01 6.13 -18.73
CA GLU A 789 -63.37 6.72 -17.44
C GLU A 789 -63.69 8.22 -17.61
N ASP A 790 -64.76 8.68 -16.95
CA ASP A 790 -65.00 10.10 -16.75
C ASP A 790 -64.93 10.42 -15.26
N LYS A 791 -63.97 11.25 -14.83
CA LYS A 791 -63.76 11.62 -13.43
C LYS A 791 -64.87 12.47 -12.84
N THR A 792 -65.83 12.94 -13.68
CA THR A 792 -66.86 13.90 -13.27
C THR A 792 -68.28 13.27 -13.24
N ARG A 793 -68.48 12.14 -13.92
CA ARG A 793 -69.79 11.48 -14.03
C ARG A 793 -69.65 10.02 -14.47
N THR A 794 -70.70 9.21 -14.22
CA THR A 794 -70.86 7.88 -14.79
C THR A 794 -71.02 7.97 -16.32
N LEU A 795 -70.27 7.18 -17.05
CA LEU A 795 -70.37 7.10 -18.52
C LEU A 795 -71.70 6.46 -18.94
N ASP A 796 -72.41 7.13 -19.82
CA ASP A 796 -73.57 6.54 -20.48
C ASP A 796 -73.20 5.78 -21.76
N GLU A 797 -74.06 4.86 -22.21
CA GLU A 797 -73.76 3.99 -23.35
C GLU A 797 -73.55 4.81 -24.63
N LYS A 798 -74.21 5.93 -24.82
CA LYS A 798 -74.06 6.80 -26.00
C LYS A 798 -72.66 7.46 -26.06
N ALA A 799 -72.11 7.86 -24.92
CA ALA A 799 -70.77 8.43 -24.84
C ALA A 799 -69.70 7.37 -25.13
N ILE A 800 -69.94 6.14 -24.61
CA ILE A 800 -69.02 5.01 -24.85
C ILE A 800 -69.03 4.61 -26.31
N GLU A 801 -70.23 4.40 -26.94
CA GLU A 801 -70.40 4.04 -28.35
C GLU A 801 -69.71 5.10 -29.25
N ARG A 802 -69.97 6.38 -28.99
CA ARG A 802 -69.34 7.47 -29.74
C ARG A 802 -67.80 7.48 -29.65
N ALA A 803 -67.27 7.24 -28.48
CA ALA A 803 -65.83 7.13 -28.28
C ALA A 803 -65.22 5.94 -29.07
N MET A 804 -65.89 4.78 -28.99
CA MET A 804 -65.44 3.57 -29.71
C MET A 804 -65.60 3.72 -31.24
N GLN A 805 -66.68 4.33 -31.75
CA GLN A 805 -66.84 4.63 -33.19
C GLN A 805 -65.71 5.59 -33.67
N ASN A 806 -65.39 6.64 -32.92
CA ASN A 806 -64.37 7.55 -33.29
C ASN A 806 -62.99 6.85 -33.30
N LEU A 807 -62.71 6.02 -32.33
CA LEU A 807 -61.47 5.23 -32.27
C LEU A 807 -61.34 4.31 -33.46
N THR A 808 -62.42 3.57 -33.78
CA THR A 808 -62.43 2.66 -34.94
C THR A 808 -62.21 3.41 -36.25
N ALA A 809 -62.92 4.52 -36.49
CA ALA A 809 -62.75 5.33 -37.69
C ALA A 809 -61.30 5.89 -37.84
N GLN A 810 -60.66 6.26 -36.75
CA GLN A 810 -59.26 6.75 -36.79
C GLN A 810 -58.29 5.60 -36.99
N PHE A 811 -58.47 4.43 -36.43
CA PHE A 811 -57.68 3.23 -36.70
C PHE A 811 -57.74 2.83 -38.19
N GLU A 812 -58.92 2.86 -38.77
CA GLU A 812 -59.10 2.60 -40.20
C GLU A 812 -58.36 3.64 -41.05
N ARG A 813 -58.50 4.92 -40.73
CA ARG A 813 -57.94 6.01 -41.49
C ARG A 813 -56.41 6.09 -41.39
N GLN A 814 -55.83 5.92 -40.17
CA GLN A 814 -54.43 6.17 -39.93
C GLN A 814 -53.58 4.92 -39.98
N CYS A 815 -54.17 3.75 -39.68
CA CYS A 815 -53.43 2.49 -39.58
C CYS A 815 -53.92 1.42 -40.62
N GLY A 816 -54.91 1.74 -41.40
CA GLY A 816 -55.56 0.74 -42.34
C GLY A 816 -56.16 -0.45 -41.60
N ALA A 817 -56.60 -0.23 -40.36
CA ALA A 817 -57.06 -1.28 -39.49
C ALA A 817 -58.60 -1.49 -39.69
N HIS A 818 -59.02 -2.73 -39.84
CA HIS A 818 -60.43 -3.07 -39.96
C HIS A 818 -60.93 -3.88 -38.78
N VAL A 819 -62.13 -3.62 -38.31
CA VAL A 819 -62.71 -4.44 -37.24
C VAL A 819 -62.89 -5.86 -37.73
N ARG A 820 -62.43 -6.82 -36.98
CA ARG A 820 -62.64 -8.24 -37.24
C ARG A 820 -63.93 -8.67 -36.54
N ALA A 821 -64.84 -9.07 -37.33
CA ALA A 821 -66.16 -9.61 -36.87
C ALA A 821 -66.00 -10.92 -36.12
#